data_69d30b3fcda848fe1424fe4cc87df608
#
_entry.id   69d30b3fcda848fe1424fe4cc87df608
#
_cell.length_a   1.000
_cell.length_b   1.000
_cell.length_c   1.000
_cell.angle_alpha   90.00
_cell.angle_beta   90.00
_cell.angle_gamma   90.00
#
_symmetry.space_group_name_H-M   'P 1'
#
loop_
_entity.id
_entity.type
_entity.pdbx_description
1 polymer ?
#
loop_
_entity_poly.entity_id
_entity_poly.type
_entity_poly.pdbx_seq_one_letter_code
_entity_poly.pdbx_strand_id
1 'polypeptide(L)'
;MKEFLRIVADHYLRQSENLPPARRAVALASHLFVFPNRRSALFMEHYLTQSVKTPVFAPRTTTIADIFTQFSDLRVLDRTELLFRLYNLYRQLSKSSEPFDNFVFWGDILLGDFNDVDEYLVDARRLFANIRDLKEIDLRYGTMTDEERAVVERFWKSVAQMSEERKKQVFEETWSILYDLYKTFREELHKEGLAYEGMLEREVIEEYCQAEYGIWNSADPRQLLHAGKIVFVGLTAITETERALMKWLRKEGLAEFCWDYDDPRLRDGDMKSQGAFFTRRNLTDFPDAIGEAERAGSLVPDDEKEFNVYVVPSGVGQTQVAAQQLRDWKLQTPEDAFRTAVVLPAENLMLPMVYALPEEIPSYNITMGYSLKGTAVSAFVDHLANLQQTARTNVGEPAFFYKSVQPLLTHHFTLCITGDKALDLTHEINRQNRYVVPCSMLENDAWLKLIFQPVETVDEAIAYVLKIFRYLTHCVIEDKEEEHFTVFDREFLKAYIEVVEKLAGLVANVEWTFSVQTFFHMIRQLTRGLSVPFSGEPLSGLQLMGVLETRGLDFDRVIILSMNEGVFPAKTSVNTFIPMSLRQAFHLPTRQHRDAVFAYHFYRLLSRARQVTLIYDSRADGLQSGEESRYLMQLRYLYNIDLPAHTHFVHYEPGEVAVKPIQIDKTPDVMRLLDRYRAGGSKHFSATAFKIYRNCTLQFYFSYVKDLREEDEVQEEMDSGVFGDICHSVMEKLYRPLVGKDLQSDVIRNIASDVTHIYNMVCDEFREQLGVTELTGYHRLMADTTVSYVRNTLQHDAGLSPLRLVALEQSEHFDYEVSPGLSIRLMGIYDRIDMARGALRIVDYKTSSPKNKLRLPASDEAFQVMLYGMMMLKYPPRQLLRARIDPANCRLEGHLYHVRRFTDPTVSTSLTGEEGELRDLRDKMPEFEQMFREMVTRIFDPATPFTQADKKNCLYCPFTDLCQRFPREF
;
A
#
# COMPACT_ATOMS: atom_id res chain seq x y z
N MET A 1 9.06 -35.97 25.90
CA MET A 1 7.70 -35.34 25.95
C MET A 1 6.72 -36.27 25.27
N LYS A 2 5.45 -36.36 25.76
CA LYS A 2 4.38 -37.11 25.06
C LYS A 2 3.51 -36.10 24.33
N GLU A 3 3.57 -36.10 23.03
CA GLU A 3 2.74 -35.27 22.18
C GLU A 3 1.27 -35.72 22.28
N PHE A 4 0.32 -34.78 22.21
CA PHE A 4 -1.11 -35.10 22.32
C PHE A 4 -1.56 -36.15 21.28
N LEU A 5 -1.20 -35.96 20.02
CA LEU A 5 -1.57 -36.91 18.95
C LEU A 5 -0.91 -38.28 19.13
N ARG A 6 0.28 -38.34 19.74
CA ARG A 6 0.93 -39.62 20.10
C ARG A 6 0.16 -40.32 21.23
N ILE A 7 -0.32 -39.58 22.23
CA ILE A 7 -1.16 -40.15 23.29
C ILE A 7 -2.42 -40.76 22.70
N VAL A 8 -3.09 -40.03 21.75
CA VAL A 8 -4.26 -40.56 21.06
C VAL A 8 -3.90 -41.85 20.25
N ALA A 9 -2.82 -41.79 19.48
CA ALA A 9 -2.35 -42.94 18.68
C ALA A 9 -2.06 -44.17 19.57
N ASP A 10 -1.33 -43.99 20.66
CA ASP A 10 -0.97 -45.04 21.59
C ASP A 10 -2.20 -45.59 22.31
N HIS A 11 -3.21 -44.77 22.62
CA HIS A 11 -4.45 -45.22 23.23
C HIS A 11 -5.19 -46.25 22.35
N TYR A 12 -5.42 -45.89 21.08
CA TYR A 12 -6.12 -46.76 20.14
C TYR A 12 -5.29 -47.98 19.70
N LEU A 13 -3.96 -47.85 19.63
CA LEU A 13 -3.08 -49.00 19.42
C LEU A 13 -3.21 -50.03 20.57
N ARG A 14 -3.13 -49.57 21.83
CA ARG A 14 -3.28 -50.44 23.01
C ARG A 14 -4.65 -51.14 23.08
N GLN A 15 -5.73 -50.43 22.72
CA GLN A 15 -7.05 -51.04 22.59
C GLN A 15 -7.05 -52.19 21.57
N SER A 16 -6.34 -51.99 20.45
CA SER A 16 -6.23 -53.02 19.40
C SER A 16 -5.37 -54.19 19.79
N GLU A 17 -4.33 -53.99 20.60
CA GLU A 17 -3.43 -55.07 21.09
C GLU A 17 -4.15 -56.12 21.92
N ASN A 18 -5.25 -55.78 22.58
CA ASN A 18 -6.08 -56.69 23.34
C ASN A 18 -6.96 -57.59 22.45
N LEU A 19 -6.94 -57.43 21.13
CA LEU A 19 -7.72 -58.18 20.17
C LEU A 19 -6.92 -59.38 19.59
N PRO A 20 -7.59 -60.44 19.12
CA PRO A 20 -6.93 -61.52 18.35
C PRO A 20 -6.20 -60.98 17.13
N PRO A 21 -5.05 -61.60 16.71
CA PRO A 21 -4.19 -61.07 15.64
C PRO A 21 -4.92 -60.70 14.35
N ALA A 22 -5.85 -61.52 13.90
CA ALA A 22 -6.64 -61.27 12.68
C ALA A 22 -7.57 -60.04 12.81
N ARG A 23 -8.09 -59.75 13.98
CA ARG A 23 -8.92 -58.58 14.27
C ARG A 23 -8.08 -57.35 14.56
N ARG A 24 -6.88 -57.51 15.13
CA ARG A 24 -5.94 -56.40 15.40
C ARG A 24 -5.54 -55.67 14.13
N ALA A 25 -5.20 -56.43 13.09
CA ALA A 25 -4.76 -55.82 11.82
C ALA A 25 -5.80 -54.87 11.19
N VAL A 26 -7.10 -55.17 11.37
CA VAL A 26 -8.19 -54.37 10.79
C VAL A 26 -8.90 -53.48 11.81
N ALA A 27 -8.55 -53.54 13.08
CA ALA A 27 -9.26 -52.79 14.12
C ALA A 27 -9.22 -51.28 13.89
N LEU A 28 -8.04 -50.74 13.61
CA LEU A 28 -7.87 -49.29 13.34
C LEU A 28 -8.55 -48.87 12.04
N ALA A 29 -8.57 -49.73 11.02
CA ALA A 29 -9.23 -49.39 9.75
C ALA A 29 -10.76 -49.20 9.87
N SER A 30 -11.37 -49.76 10.96
CA SER A 30 -12.77 -49.56 11.27
C SER A 30 -13.07 -48.23 11.96
N HIS A 31 -12.05 -47.48 12.36
CA HIS A 31 -12.19 -46.16 12.98
C HIS A 31 -12.08 -45.05 11.94
N LEU A 32 -12.92 -44.03 12.11
CA LEU A 32 -12.83 -42.76 11.39
C LEU A 32 -12.38 -41.67 12.38
N PHE A 33 -11.15 -41.17 12.19
CA PHE A 33 -10.64 -40.08 13.01
C PHE A 33 -10.96 -38.72 12.36
N VAL A 34 -11.53 -37.86 13.15
CA VAL A 34 -11.99 -36.52 12.74
C VAL A 34 -11.10 -35.45 13.37
N PHE A 35 -10.44 -34.68 12.54
CA PHE A 35 -9.49 -33.67 12.96
C PHE A 35 -9.96 -32.23 12.61
N PRO A 36 -9.40 -31.21 13.28
CA PRO A 36 -9.66 -29.80 12.93
C PRO A 36 -9.01 -29.40 11.59
N ASN A 37 -7.99 -30.13 11.13
CA ASN A 37 -7.32 -29.92 9.86
C ASN A 37 -6.60 -31.22 9.38
N ARG A 38 -6.26 -31.27 8.09
CA ARG A 38 -5.60 -32.43 7.47
C ARG A 38 -4.18 -32.72 7.99
N ARG A 39 -3.49 -31.67 8.49
CA ARG A 39 -2.12 -31.81 9.00
C ARG A 39 -2.09 -32.62 10.32
N SER A 40 -3.01 -32.35 11.24
CA SER A 40 -3.12 -33.14 12.47
C SER A 40 -3.31 -34.64 12.17
N ALA A 41 -4.02 -34.96 11.08
CA ALA A 41 -4.16 -36.33 10.62
C ALA A 41 -2.80 -36.92 10.20
N LEU A 42 -2.00 -36.19 9.39
CA LEU A 42 -0.66 -36.63 8.95
C LEU A 42 0.28 -36.87 10.15
N PHE A 43 0.28 -35.97 11.13
CA PHE A 43 1.11 -36.11 12.34
C PHE A 43 0.65 -37.30 13.18
N MET A 44 -0.66 -37.56 13.30
CA MET A 44 -1.14 -38.75 13.97
C MET A 44 -0.70 -40.02 13.24
N GLU A 45 -0.79 -40.09 11.92
CA GLU A 45 -0.30 -41.23 11.13
C GLU A 45 1.20 -41.43 11.31
N HIS A 46 1.98 -40.34 11.36
CA HIS A 46 3.41 -40.42 11.66
C HIS A 46 3.66 -41.07 13.05
N TYR A 47 2.95 -40.61 14.09
CA TYR A 47 3.11 -41.21 15.43
C TYR A 47 2.61 -42.66 15.49
N LEU A 48 1.54 -42.99 14.77
CA LEU A 48 1.09 -44.37 14.62
C LEU A 48 2.19 -45.27 14.04
N THR A 49 2.86 -44.84 12.96
CA THR A 49 3.93 -45.59 12.30
C THR A 49 5.14 -45.82 13.22
N GLN A 50 5.44 -44.85 14.08
CA GLN A 50 6.53 -45.00 15.07
C GLN A 50 6.18 -45.95 16.21
N SER A 51 4.90 -46.04 16.60
CA SER A 51 4.44 -46.83 17.75
C SER A 51 4.03 -48.26 17.36
N VAL A 52 3.72 -48.51 16.10
CA VAL A 52 3.26 -49.83 15.60
C VAL A 52 4.38 -50.84 15.59
N LYS A 53 4.18 -51.99 16.28
CA LYS A 53 5.12 -53.13 16.32
C LYS A 53 4.79 -54.24 15.34
N THR A 54 3.55 -54.31 14.88
CA THR A 54 3.05 -55.31 13.93
C THR A 54 2.24 -54.62 12.82
N PRO A 55 2.25 -55.12 11.60
CA PRO A 55 1.50 -54.49 10.51
C PRO A 55 0.01 -54.37 10.82
N VAL A 56 -0.54 -53.18 10.67
CA VAL A 56 -1.96 -52.82 10.81
C VAL A 56 -2.40 -52.01 9.61
N PHE A 57 -3.68 -52.10 9.27
CA PHE A 57 -4.24 -51.20 8.27
C PHE A 57 -4.42 -49.81 8.90
N ALA A 58 -4.03 -48.76 8.16
CA ALA A 58 -4.18 -47.37 8.61
C ALA A 58 -5.66 -47.02 8.87
N PRO A 59 -5.93 -46.21 9.89
CA PRO A 59 -7.27 -45.68 10.11
C PRO A 59 -7.65 -44.73 8.97
N ARG A 60 -8.93 -44.50 8.81
CA ARG A 60 -9.44 -43.44 7.96
C ARG A 60 -9.41 -42.11 8.70
N THR A 61 -9.05 -41.06 8.02
CA THR A 61 -8.97 -39.68 8.56
C THR A 61 -9.83 -38.74 7.74
N THR A 62 -10.46 -37.76 8.39
CA THR A 62 -11.30 -36.73 7.76
C THR A 62 -11.32 -35.46 8.60
N THR A 63 -11.92 -34.41 8.05
CA THR A 63 -12.23 -33.17 8.80
C THR A 63 -13.72 -33.15 9.19
N ILE A 64 -14.08 -32.25 10.15
CA ILE A 64 -15.48 -32.18 10.58
C ILE A 64 -16.40 -31.63 9.47
N ALA A 65 -15.92 -30.70 8.66
CA ALA A 65 -16.64 -30.19 7.51
C ALA A 65 -16.89 -31.27 6.44
N ASP A 66 -15.89 -32.12 6.17
CA ASP A 66 -16.02 -33.23 5.23
C ASP A 66 -17.05 -34.27 5.67
N ILE A 67 -17.35 -34.39 6.99
CA ILE A 67 -18.40 -35.28 7.48
C ILE A 67 -19.78 -34.85 7.01
N PHE A 68 -20.12 -33.57 7.14
CA PHE A 68 -21.43 -33.08 6.74
C PHE A 68 -21.72 -33.34 5.26
N THR A 69 -20.72 -33.21 4.40
CA THR A 69 -20.86 -33.50 2.96
C THR A 69 -21.15 -34.97 2.64
N GLN A 70 -20.85 -35.89 3.57
CA GLN A 70 -21.18 -37.31 3.41
C GLN A 70 -22.65 -37.65 3.75
N PHE A 71 -23.35 -36.75 4.44
CA PHE A 71 -24.75 -36.88 4.79
C PHE A 71 -25.68 -36.14 3.81
N SER A 72 -25.17 -35.34 2.90
CA SER A 72 -25.99 -34.52 2.01
C SER A 72 -25.51 -34.61 0.57
N ASP A 73 -26.43 -34.61 -0.37
CA ASP A 73 -26.15 -34.50 -1.81
C ASP A 73 -26.06 -33.04 -2.29
N LEU A 74 -26.23 -32.07 -1.41
CA LEU A 74 -26.15 -30.65 -1.75
C LEU A 74 -24.71 -30.24 -2.05
N ARG A 75 -24.54 -29.46 -3.11
CA ARG A 75 -23.26 -28.86 -3.47
C ARG A 75 -23.10 -27.48 -2.84
N VAL A 76 -22.06 -27.30 -2.04
CA VAL A 76 -21.72 -25.99 -1.48
C VAL A 76 -21.21 -25.07 -2.59
N LEU A 77 -21.80 -23.90 -2.71
CA LEU A 77 -21.43 -22.87 -3.65
C LEU A 77 -20.37 -21.93 -3.06
N ASP A 78 -19.61 -21.34 -3.97
CA ASP A 78 -18.71 -20.27 -3.63
C ASP A 78 -19.46 -18.98 -3.24
N ARG A 79 -18.84 -18.22 -2.32
CA ARG A 79 -19.42 -16.99 -1.76
C ARG A 79 -19.80 -15.96 -2.83
N THR A 80 -19.04 -15.86 -3.92
CA THR A 80 -19.33 -14.93 -5.02
C THR A 80 -20.58 -15.33 -5.79
N GLU A 81 -20.70 -16.63 -6.12
CA GLU A 81 -21.90 -17.14 -6.79
C GLU A 81 -23.14 -16.96 -5.91
N LEU A 82 -23.02 -17.21 -4.60
CA LEU A 82 -24.07 -16.94 -3.63
C LEU A 82 -24.48 -15.47 -3.61
N LEU A 83 -23.52 -14.55 -3.69
CA LEU A 83 -23.76 -13.10 -3.68
C LEU A 83 -24.55 -12.64 -4.93
N PHE A 84 -24.20 -13.18 -6.10
CA PHE A 84 -24.94 -12.90 -7.34
C PHE A 84 -26.38 -13.40 -7.27
N ARG A 85 -26.59 -14.62 -6.76
CA ARG A 85 -27.91 -15.21 -6.57
C ARG A 85 -28.73 -14.44 -5.54
N LEU A 86 -28.11 -14.07 -4.42
CA LEU A 86 -28.76 -13.28 -3.38
C LEU A 86 -29.21 -11.91 -3.90
N TYR A 87 -28.41 -11.26 -4.75
CA TYR A 87 -28.78 -9.99 -5.38
C TYR A 87 -29.98 -10.14 -6.33
N ASN A 88 -30.02 -11.19 -7.14
CA ASN A 88 -31.17 -11.47 -8.00
C ASN A 88 -32.45 -11.59 -7.19
N LEU A 89 -32.40 -12.35 -6.10
CA LEU A 89 -33.56 -12.54 -5.22
C LEU A 89 -33.94 -11.26 -4.47
N TYR A 90 -32.94 -10.50 -3.99
CA TYR A 90 -33.16 -9.21 -3.34
C TYR A 90 -33.90 -8.23 -4.26
N ARG A 91 -33.50 -8.14 -5.53
CA ARG A 91 -34.21 -7.29 -6.51
C ARG A 91 -35.66 -7.70 -6.72
N GLN A 92 -35.94 -9.00 -6.73
CA GLN A 92 -37.30 -9.51 -6.89
C GLN A 92 -38.20 -9.20 -5.69
N LEU A 93 -37.67 -9.41 -4.47
CA LEU A 93 -38.47 -9.24 -3.24
C LEU A 93 -38.61 -7.75 -2.86
N SER A 94 -37.54 -6.97 -2.94
CA SER A 94 -37.55 -5.55 -2.55
C SER A 94 -38.15 -4.64 -3.62
N LYS A 95 -38.21 -5.10 -4.88
CA LYS A 95 -38.52 -4.27 -6.07
C LYS A 95 -37.62 -3.05 -6.16
N SER A 96 -36.44 -3.12 -5.55
CA SER A 96 -35.45 -2.07 -5.50
C SER A 96 -34.75 -1.91 -6.84
N SER A 97 -34.46 -0.66 -7.22
CA SER A 97 -33.60 -0.32 -8.35
C SER A 97 -32.13 -0.15 -7.92
N GLU A 98 -31.78 -0.59 -6.72
CA GLU A 98 -30.42 -0.48 -6.21
C GLU A 98 -29.43 -1.23 -7.12
N PRO A 99 -28.35 -0.58 -7.62
CA PRO A 99 -27.36 -1.26 -8.44
C PRO A 99 -26.51 -2.24 -7.63
N PHE A 100 -25.98 -3.26 -8.30
CA PHE A 100 -25.11 -4.25 -7.68
C PHE A 100 -23.86 -3.61 -7.04
N ASP A 101 -23.40 -2.52 -7.61
CA ASP A 101 -22.28 -1.73 -7.09
C ASP A 101 -22.44 -1.33 -5.62
N ASN A 102 -23.65 -1.10 -5.18
CA ASN A 102 -23.94 -0.78 -3.79
C ASN A 102 -24.21 -2.03 -2.97
N PHE A 103 -24.98 -2.98 -3.54
CA PHE A 103 -25.36 -4.22 -2.86
C PHE A 103 -24.16 -5.07 -2.46
N VAL A 104 -23.12 -5.15 -3.29
CA VAL A 104 -21.95 -6.02 -3.07
C VAL A 104 -21.33 -5.83 -1.68
N PHE A 105 -21.32 -4.61 -1.15
CA PHE A 105 -20.69 -4.30 0.13
C PHE A 105 -21.47 -4.80 1.35
N TRP A 106 -22.80 -4.80 1.27
CA TRP A 106 -23.62 -5.22 2.40
C TRP A 106 -24.23 -6.61 2.20
N GLY A 107 -24.44 -7.03 0.96
CA GLY A 107 -24.89 -8.38 0.64
C GLY A 107 -23.90 -9.46 1.13
N ASP A 108 -22.61 -9.18 1.03
CA ASP A 108 -21.56 -10.05 1.57
C ASP A 108 -21.65 -10.19 3.10
N ILE A 109 -21.91 -9.11 3.82
CA ILE A 109 -22.13 -9.15 5.28
C ILE A 109 -23.37 -10.00 5.60
N LEU A 110 -24.43 -9.85 4.83
CA LEU A 110 -25.69 -10.57 5.03
C LEU A 110 -25.54 -12.09 4.82
N LEU A 111 -24.77 -12.51 3.80
CA LEU A 111 -24.43 -13.91 3.61
C LEU A 111 -23.70 -14.50 4.83
N GLY A 112 -22.80 -13.73 5.43
CA GLY A 112 -22.13 -14.12 6.67
C GLY A 112 -23.12 -14.30 7.83
N ASP A 113 -24.06 -13.37 7.98
CA ASP A 113 -25.09 -13.46 9.02
C ASP A 113 -26.05 -14.64 8.79
N PHE A 114 -26.41 -14.95 7.55
CA PHE A 114 -27.22 -16.13 7.22
C PHE A 114 -26.49 -17.43 7.56
N ASN A 115 -25.21 -17.50 7.26
CA ASN A 115 -24.37 -18.65 7.61
C ASN A 115 -24.29 -18.83 9.13
N ASP A 116 -24.03 -17.77 9.90
CA ASP A 116 -24.00 -17.82 11.36
C ASP A 116 -25.35 -18.29 11.96
N VAL A 117 -26.47 -17.80 11.39
CA VAL A 117 -27.83 -18.21 11.83
C VAL A 117 -28.06 -19.69 11.67
N ASP A 118 -27.56 -20.28 10.58
CA ASP A 118 -27.71 -21.70 10.31
C ASP A 118 -26.75 -22.56 11.10
N GLU A 119 -25.47 -22.23 11.16
CA GLU A 119 -24.45 -22.95 11.96
C GLU A 119 -24.78 -22.99 13.46
N TYR A 120 -25.46 -21.94 13.96
CA TYR A 120 -25.84 -21.86 15.37
C TYR A 120 -27.29 -22.26 15.63
N LEU A 121 -28.00 -22.85 14.63
CA LEU A 121 -29.38 -23.35 14.72
C LEU A 121 -30.36 -22.33 15.28
N VAL A 122 -30.17 -21.05 14.99
CA VAL A 122 -30.99 -19.95 15.52
C VAL A 122 -32.35 -19.94 14.84
N ASP A 123 -33.40 -19.61 15.60
CA ASP A 123 -34.74 -19.30 15.05
C ASP A 123 -34.66 -17.96 14.28
N ALA A 124 -34.44 -18.07 12.97
CA ALA A 124 -34.32 -16.93 12.07
C ALA A 124 -35.52 -15.98 12.11
N ARG A 125 -36.73 -16.54 12.26
CA ARG A 125 -37.97 -15.72 12.30
C ARG A 125 -37.98 -14.81 13.52
N ARG A 126 -37.64 -15.36 14.70
CA ARG A 126 -37.56 -14.57 15.93
C ARG A 126 -36.43 -13.59 15.90
N LEU A 127 -35.28 -14.00 15.40
CA LEU A 127 -34.09 -13.13 15.31
C LEU A 127 -34.39 -11.91 14.42
N PHE A 128 -34.82 -12.11 13.19
CA PHE A 128 -35.03 -11.00 12.24
C PHE A 128 -36.23 -10.09 12.66
N ALA A 129 -37.21 -10.61 13.33
CA ALA A 129 -38.26 -9.77 13.94
C ALA A 129 -37.69 -8.86 15.04
N ASN A 130 -36.84 -9.41 15.93
CA ASN A 130 -36.18 -8.63 16.98
C ASN A 130 -35.17 -7.60 16.42
N ILE A 131 -34.48 -7.91 15.32
CA ILE A 131 -33.55 -6.95 14.66
C ILE A 131 -34.36 -5.74 14.17
N ARG A 132 -35.47 -5.97 13.48
CA ARG A 132 -36.36 -4.89 13.01
C ARG A 132 -36.79 -3.99 14.16
N ASP A 133 -37.31 -4.56 15.22
CA ASP A 133 -37.84 -3.83 16.37
C ASP A 133 -36.76 -3.05 17.13
N LEU A 134 -35.55 -3.64 17.27
CA LEU A 134 -34.40 -2.98 17.91
C LEU A 134 -33.85 -1.82 17.06
N LYS A 135 -33.77 -1.99 15.75
CA LYS A 135 -33.30 -0.93 14.85
C LYS A 135 -34.26 0.25 14.79
N GLU A 136 -35.54 0.02 14.95
CA GLU A 136 -36.54 1.10 15.10
C GLU A 136 -36.32 1.90 16.39
N ILE A 137 -35.93 1.23 17.48
CA ILE A 137 -35.55 1.86 18.75
C ILE A 137 -34.25 2.66 18.62
N ASP A 138 -33.20 2.08 18.02
CA ASP A 138 -31.91 2.70 17.85
C ASP A 138 -31.97 3.98 16.99
N LEU A 139 -32.76 3.97 15.92
CA LEU A 139 -33.01 5.17 15.10
C LEU A 139 -33.70 6.30 15.89
N ARG A 140 -34.51 5.96 16.91
CA ARG A 140 -35.15 6.95 17.77
C ARG A 140 -34.26 7.50 18.87
N TYR A 141 -33.31 6.70 19.40
CA TYR A 141 -32.59 7.02 20.64
C TYR A 141 -31.07 7.13 20.45
N GLY A 142 -30.50 6.83 19.30
CA GLY A 142 -29.08 7.04 18.99
C GLY A 142 -28.09 6.19 19.77
N THR A 143 -28.44 4.95 20.13
CA THR A 143 -27.68 4.07 21.03
C THR A 143 -26.67 3.16 20.33
N MET A 144 -26.44 3.33 19.01
CA MET A 144 -25.52 2.49 18.23
C MET A 144 -24.06 2.67 18.64
N THR A 145 -23.32 1.57 18.69
CA THR A 145 -21.86 1.59 18.78
C THR A 145 -21.23 2.11 17.49
N ASP A 146 -19.97 2.55 17.54
CA ASP A 146 -19.25 3.05 16.36
C ASP A 146 -19.07 1.96 15.28
N GLU A 147 -18.92 0.68 15.66
CA GLU A 147 -18.83 -0.45 14.75
C GLU A 147 -20.17 -0.71 14.05
N GLU A 148 -21.27 -0.72 14.79
CA GLU A 148 -22.64 -0.85 14.25
C GLU A 148 -22.99 0.33 13.33
N ARG A 149 -22.57 1.54 13.73
CA ARG A 149 -22.73 2.76 12.93
C ARG A 149 -21.97 2.64 11.60
N ALA A 150 -20.73 2.13 11.60
CA ALA A 150 -19.93 1.97 10.38
C ALA A 150 -20.57 0.97 9.39
N VAL A 151 -21.21 -0.10 9.86
CA VAL A 151 -21.96 -1.05 9.01
C VAL A 151 -23.19 -0.38 8.42
N VAL A 152 -23.94 0.34 9.25
CA VAL A 152 -25.12 1.10 8.81
C VAL A 152 -24.72 2.24 7.85
N GLU A 153 -23.57 2.93 8.09
CA GLU A 153 -23.07 3.97 7.19
C GLU A 153 -22.65 3.43 5.81
N ARG A 154 -22.18 2.20 5.72
CA ARG A 154 -21.90 1.55 4.42
C ARG A 154 -23.19 1.33 3.63
N PHE A 155 -24.23 0.89 4.29
CA PHE A 155 -25.57 0.84 3.70
C PHE A 155 -26.07 2.24 3.31
N TRP A 156 -25.86 3.26 4.19
CA TRP A 156 -26.26 4.64 3.94
C TRP A 156 -25.47 5.34 2.82
N LYS A 157 -24.24 4.95 2.54
CA LYS A 157 -23.49 5.47 1.38
C LYS A 157 -24.20 5.15 0.07
N SER A 158 -24.89 4.03 -0.02
CA SER A 158 -25.68 3.64 -1.19
C SER A 158 -26.91 4.55 -1.40
N VAL A 159 -27.40 5.19 -0.34
CA VAL A 159 -28.57 6.08 -0.35
C VAL A 159 -28.24 7.55 -0.01
N ALA A 160 -26.94 7.92 -0.03
CA ALA A 160 -26.47 9.23 0.43
C ALA A 160 -27.11 10.44 -0.29
N GLN A 161 -27.55 10.27 -1.52
CA GLN A 161 -28.19 11.33 -2.31
C GLN A 161 -29.71 11.47 -2.05
N MET A 162 -30.31 10.64 -1.20
CA MET A 162 -31.74 10.67 -0.89
C MET A 162 -32.03 11.59 0.30
N SER A 163 -33.29 12.08 0.40
CA SER A 163 -33.75 12.80 1.59
C SER A 163 -33.78 11.89 2.82
N GLU A 164 -33.65 12.45 4.02
CA GLU A 164 -33.65 11.70 5.29
C GLU A 164 -34.91 10.81 5.46
N GLU A 165 -36.07 11.30 5.03
CA GLU A 165 -37.34 10.53 5.06
C GLU A 165 -37.30 9.33 4.11
N ARG A 166 -36.72 9.52 2.92
CA ARG A 166 -36.59 8.45 1.93
C ARG A 166 -35.57 7.40 2.37
N LYS A 167 -34.48 7.84 2.98
CA LYS A 167 -33.47 6.94 3.59
C LYS A 167 -34.11 6.05 4.64
N LYS A 168 -34.90 6.63 5.55
CA LYS A 168 -35.64 5.90 6.58
C LYS A 168 -36.59 4.87 5.99
N GLN A 169 -37.32 5.24 4.97
CA GLN A 169 -38.26 4.35 4.28
C GLN A 169 -37.55 3.16 3.62
N VAL A 170 -36.47 3.39 2.86
CA VAL A 170 -35.65 2.33 2.22
C VAL A 170 -35.09 1.39 3.27
N PHE A 171 -34.64 1.93 4.40
CA PHE A 171 -34.11 1.15 5.51
C PHE A 171 -35.21 0.23 6.11
N GLU A 172 -36.36 0.77 6.45
CA GLU A 172 -37.47 -0.01 6.99
C GLU A 172 -37.95 -1.10 6.01
N GLU A 173 -38.05 -0.77 4.72
CA GLU A 173 -38.39 -1.72 3.66
C GLU A 173 -37.35 -2.87 3.58
N THR A 174 -36.05 -2.58 3.58
CA THR A 174 -35.01 -3.60 3.52
C THR A 174 -35.01 -4.52 4.73
N TRP A 175 -35.16 -3.95 5.94
CA TRP A 175 -35.19 -4.76 7.17
C TRP A 175 -36.46 -5.60 7.30
N SER A 176 -37.58 -5.16 6.73
CA SER A 176 -38.81 -5.90 6.75
C SER A 176 -38.78 -7.19 5.91
N ILE A 177 -37.95 -7.25 4.88
CA ILE A 177 -37.85 -8.39 3.97
C ILE A 177 -36.73 -9.38 4.33
N LEU A 178 -35.89 -9.11 5.35
CA LEU A 178 -34.72 -9.95 5.65
C LEU A 178 -35.08 -11.42 5.92
N TYR A 179 -36.15 -11.66 6.66
CA TYR A 179 -36.60 -13.03 6.93
C TYR A 179 -37.11 -13.72 5.65
N ASP A 180 -37.89 -13.02 4.84
CA ASP A 180 -38.39 -13.56 3.58
C ASP A 180 -37.23 -13.81 2.59
N LEU A 181 -36.26 -12.91 2.55
CA LEU A 181 -35.04 -13.06 1.76
C LEU A 181 -34.25 -14.30 2.20
N TYR A 182 -33.97 -14.45 3.49
CA TYR A 182 -33.29 -15.62 4.05
C TYR A 182 -34.03 -16.93 3.72
N LYS A 183 -35.36 -16.96 3.98
CA LYS A 183 -36.18 -18.15 3.76
C LYS A 183 -36.21 -18.54 2.27
N THR A 184 -36.53 -17.58 1.40
CA THR A 184 -36.65 -17.84 -0.04
C THR A 184 -35.32 -18.21 -0.64
N PHE A 185 -34.20 -17.59 -0.17
CA PHE A 185 -32.87 -17.92 -0.63
C PHE A 185 -32.49 -19.37 -0.35
N ARG A 186 -32.79 -19.87 0.85
CA ARG A 186 -32.59 -21.29 1.19
C ARG A 186 -33.46 -22.20 0.33
N GLU A 187 -34.76 -21.86 0.16
CA GLU A 187 -35.68 -22.66 -0.65
C GLU A 187 -35.27 -22.74 -2.12
N GLU A 188 -34.75 -21.66 -2.71
CA GLU A 188 -34.27 -21.65 -4.09
C GLU A 188 -32.99 -22.48 -4.24
N LEU A 189 -32.04 -22.30 -3.36
CA LEU A 189 -30.80 -23.07 -3.37
C LEU A 189 -31.10 -24.59 -3.22
N HIS A 190 -31.92 -24.95 -2.26
CA HIS A 190 -32.30 -26.35 -2.02
C HIS A 190 -32.95 -27.01 -3.25
N LYS A 191 -33.87 -26.31 -3.95
CA LYS A 191 -34.53 -26.79 -5.19
C LYS A 191 -33.52 -27.11 -6.29
N GLU A 192 -32.40 -26.41 -6.33
CA GLU A 192 -31.33 -26.62 -7.32
C GLU A 192 -30.26 -27.62 -6.85
N GLY A 193 -30.41 -28.22 -5.65
CA GLY A 193 -29.39 -29.09 -5.07
C GLY A 193 -28.13 -28.35 -4.61
N LEU A 194 -28.28 -27.07 -4.22
CA LEU A 194 -27.20 -26.16 -3.84
C LEU A 194 -27.37 -25.70 -2.40
N ALA A 195 -26.27 -25.30 -1.77
CA ALA A 195 -26.27 -24.74 -0.43
C ALA A 195 -25.08 -23.80 -0.18
N TYR A 196 -25.13 -23.00 0.88
CA TYR A 196 -23.96 -22.49 1.57
C TYR A 196 -23.66 -23.39 2.78
N GLU A 197 -22.46 -23.23 3.37
CA GLU A 197 -21.94 -24.19 4.36
C GLU A 197 -22.86 -24.38 5.56
N GLY A 198 -23.28 -23.31 6.25
CA GLY A 198 -24.18 -23.39 7.38
C GLY A 198 -25.56 -23.93 7.03
N MET A 199 -26.07 -23.67 5.82
CA MET A 199 -27.33 -24.23 5.34
C MET A 199 -27.25 -25.75 5.21
N LEU A 200 -26.20 -26.28 4.57
CA LEU A 200 -25.94 -27.69 4.43
C LEU A 200 -25.87 -28.37 5.80
N GLU A 201 -25.10 -27.80 6.72
CA GLU A 201 -24.97 -28.32 8.08
C GLU A 201 -26.32 -28.38 8.80
N ARG A 202 -27.08 -27.28 8.75
CA ARG A 202 -28.40 -27.21 9.38
C ARG A 202 -29.37 -28.22 8.80
N GLU A 203 -29.41 -28.41 7.48
CA GLU A 203 -30.30 -29.38 6.85
C GLU A 203 -29.95 -30.82 7.26
N VAL A 204 -28.66 -31.17 7.36
CA VAL A 204 -28.23 -32.46 7.89
C VAL A 204 -28.72 -32.65 9.32
N ILE A 205 -28.64 -31.63 10.17
CA ILE A 205 -29.15 -31.73 11.55
C ILE A 205 -30.66 -31.83 11.61
N GLU A 206 -31.36 -31.06 10.80
CA GLU A 206 -32.85 -31.12 10.72
C GLU A 206 -33.31 -32.49 10.20
N GLU A 207 -32.59 -33.09 9.25
CA GLU A 207 -32.97 -34.39 8.67
C GLU A 207 -32.64 -35.57 9.59
N TYR A 208 -31.43 -35.60 10.21
CA TYR A 208 -30.93 -36.78 10.91
C TYR A 208 -30.97 -36.65 12.44
N CYS A 209 -30.93 -35.46 13.02
CA CYS A 209 -30.69 -35.31 14.46
C CYS A 209 -31.84 -34.73 15.25
N GLN A 210 -32.91 -34.18 14.65
CA GLN A 210 -34.05 -33.58 15.37
C GLN A 210 -35.13 -34.61 15.66
N ALA A 211 -35.14 -35.11 16.90
CA ALA A 211 -36.12 -36.11 17.38
C ALA A 211 -37.51 -35.55 17.64
N GLU A 212 -37.71 -34.22 17.65
CA GLU A 212 -39.00 -33.61 18.10
C GLU A 212 -40.13 -33.72 17.08
N TYR A 213 -39.87 -34.04 15.82
CA TYR A 213 -40.88 -34.05 14.76
C TYR A 213 -41.20 -35.46 14.16
N GLY A 214 -40.67 -36.54 14.73
CA GLY A 214 -41.17 -37.89 14.41
C GLY A 214 -40.84 -38.43 13.02
N ILE A 215 -40.03 -37.78 12.21
CA ILE A 215 -39.60 -38.27 10.91
C ILE A 215 -38.09 -38.49 10.99
N TRP A 216 -37.67 -39.67 11.33
CA TRP A 216 -36.31 -40.10 11.30
C TRP A 216 -35.98 -40.61 9.90
N ASN A 217 -34.92 -40.06 9.26
CA ASN A 217 -34.31 -40.83 8.22
C ASN A 217 -33.62 -42.01 8.87
N SER A 218 -34.10 -43.24 8.58
CA SER A 218 -33.63 -44.46 9.22
C SER A 218 -32.26 -44.96 8.70
N ALA A 219 -31.51 -44.13 8.03
CA ALA A 219 -30.17 -44.49 7.56
C ALA A 219 -29.22 -44.63 8.75
N ASP A 220 -28.63 -45.83 8.86
CA ASP A 220 -27.62 -46.11 9.89
C ASP A 220 -26.36 -45.29 9.59
N PRO A 221 -25.93 -44.34 10.48
CA PRO A 221 -24.71 -43.57 10.27
C PRO A 221 -23.44 -44.41 10.06
N ARG A 222 -23.45 -45.67 10.53
CA ARG A 222 -22.37 -46.62 10.26
C ARG A 222 -22.22 -46.97 8.78
N GLN A 223 -23.36 -47.05 8.07
CA GLN A 223 -23.35 -47.35 6.64
C GLN A 223 -22.96 -46.12 5.83
N LEU A 224 -23.47 -44.96 6.18
CA LEU A 224 -23.15 -43.71 5.50
C LEU A 224 -21.65 -43.33 5.65
N LEU A 225 -21.14 -43.43 6.86
CA LEU A 225 -19.73 -43.11 7.14
C LEU A 225 -18.75 -44.28 6.94
N HIS A 226 -19.30 -45.47 6.67
CA HIS A 226 -18.54 -46.74 6.56
C HIS A 226 -17.57 -46.95 7.76
N ALA A 227 -17.96 -46.54 8.96
CA ALA A 227 -17.12 -46.57 10.15
C ALA A 227 -17.80 -47.30 11.31
N GLY A 228 -17.02 -48.16 12.03
CA GLY A 228 -17.45 -48.80 13.25
C GLY A 228 -17.41 -47.89 14.47
N LYS A 229 -16.50 -46.94 14.47
CA LYS A 229 -16.34 -45.85 15.46
C LYS A 229 -15.84 -44.56 14.80
N ILE A 230 -16.26 -43.42 15.35
CA ILE A 230 -15.86 -42.08 14.94
C ILE A 230 -15.17 -41.44 16.14
N VAL A 231 -13.94 -41.02 15.95
CA VAL A 231 -13.12 -40.40 16.99
C VAL A 231 -12.84 -38.96 16.68
N PHE A 232 -13.40 -38.03 17.46
CA PHE A 232 -13.17 -36.62 17.34
C PHE A 232 -11.92 -36.20 18.11
N VAL A 233 -10.92 -35.65 17.45
CA VAL A 233 -9.58 -35.39 18.02
C VAL A 233 -9.21 -33.92 17.98
N GLY A 234 -8.99 -33.31 19.14
CA GLY A 234 -8.40 -31.97 19.25
C GLY A 234 -9.26 -30.83 18.72
N LEU A 235 -10.58 -31.02 18.62
CA LEU A 235 -11.52 -29.95 18.29
C LEU A 235 -11.62 -28.96 19.46
N THR A 236 -11.95 -27.68 19.17
CA THR A 236 -12.01 -26.67 20.24
C THR A 236 -13.31 -25.87 20.18
N ALA A 237 -13.40 -24.93 19.27
CA ALA A 237 -14.59 -24.14 19.01
C ALA A 237 -15.50 -24.95 18.10
N ILE A 238 -16.57 -25.48 18.64
CA ILE A 238 -17.58 -26.26 17.92
C ILE A 238 -18.86 -25.43 17.75
N THR A 239 -19.41 -25.43 16.54
CA THR A 239 -20.71 -24.79 16.24
C THR A 239 -21.86 -25.57 16.88
N GLU A 240 -23.07 -25.05 16.87
CA GLU A 240 -24.22 -25.77 17.41
C GLU A 240 -24.65 -26.92 16.48
N THR A 241 -24.46 -26.79 15.17
CA THR A 241 -24.65 -27.89 14.19
C THR A 241 -23.68 -29.04 14.44
N GLU A 242 -22.36 -28.74 14.55
CA GLU A 242 -21.34 -29.74 14.89
C GLU A 242 -21.64 -30.41 16.23
N ARG A 243 -22.05 -29.64 17.24
CA ARG A 243 -22.41 -30.13 18.56
C ARG A 243 -23.62 -31.08 18.50
N ALA A 244 -24.62 -30.75 17.71
CA ALA A 244 -25.80 -31.57 17.52
C ALA A 244 -25.44 -32.90 16.82
N LEU A 245 -24.61 -32.88 15.77
CA LEU A 245 -24.09 -34.06 15.11
C LEU A 245 -23.34 -34.97 16.08
N MET A 246 -22.40 -34.40 16.86
CA MET A 246 -21.60 -35.14 17.85
C MET A 246 -22.48 -35.76 18.94
N LYS A 247 -23.52 -35.04 19.41
CA LYS A 247 -24.49 -35.59 20.38
C LYS A 247 -25.29 -36.75 19.81
N TRP A 248 -25.73 -36.63 18.56
CA TRP A 248 -26.43 -37.71 17.87
C TRP A 248 -25.57 -38.94 17.72
N LEU A 249 -24.33 -38.81 17.17
CA LEU A 249 -23.41 -39.92 16.98
C LEU A 249 -23.01 -40.58 18.30
N ARG A 250 -22.89 -39.79 19.39
CA ARG A 250 -22.67 -40.32 20.73
C ARG A 250 -23.84 -41.14 21.24
N LYS A 251 -25.09 -40.69 21.03
CA LYS A 251 -26.30 -41.39 21.42
C LYS A 251 -26.41 -42.74 20.71
N GLU A 252 -26.01 -42.81 19.44
CA GLU A 252 -25.92 -44.03 18.66
C GLU A 252 -24.73 -44.95 19.09
N GLY A 253 -23.91 -44.54 20.07
CA GLY A 253 -22.76 -45.30 20.57
C GLY A 253 -21.60 -45.38 19.60
N LEU A 254 -21.49 -44.46 18.65
CA LEU A 254 -20.51 -44.43 17.59
C LEU A 254 -19.38 -43.42 17.85
N ALA A 255 -19.62 -42.33 18.59
CA ALA A 255 -18.64 -41.27 18.78
C ALA A 255 -17.84 -41.44 20.08
N GLU A 256 -16.51 -41.22 19.95
CA GLU A 256 -15.56 -41.03 21.07
C GLU A 256 -14.86 -39.70 20.89
N PHE A 257 -14.37 -39.10 21.98
CA PHE A 257 -13.83 -37.74 21.98
C PHE A 257 -12.46 -37.68 22.66
N CYS A 258 -11.48 -37.06 22.05
CA CYS A 258 -10.15 -36.85 22.58
C CYS A 258 -9.86 -35.33 22.60
N TRP A 259 -9.85 -34.73 23.79
CA TRP A 259 -9.68 -33.31 23.99
C TRP A 259 -8.23 -32.98 24.41
N ASP A 260 -7.71 -31.84 24.00
CA ASP A 260 -6.39 -31.35 24.39
C ASP A 260 -6.53 -30.22 25.43
N TYR A 261 -6.46 -30.60 26.73
CA TYR A 261 -6.70 -29.69 27.86
C TYR A 261 -5.76 -29.94 29.06
N ASP A 262 -4.59 -30.52 28.82
CA ASP A 262 -3.69 -30.88 29.89
C ASP A 262 -3.19 -29.69 30.70
N ASP A 263 -3.06 -28.53 30.07
CA ASP A 263 -2.68 -27.29 30.71
C ASP A 263 -3.83 -26.73 31.56
N PRO A 264 -3.59 -26.39 32.84
CA PRO A 264 -4.61 -25.80 33.73
C PRO A 264 -5.30 -24.56 33.13
N ARG A 265 -4.58 -23.77 32.35
CA ARG A 265 -5.11 -22.59 31.63
C ARG A 265 -6.17 -22.93 30.60
N LEU A 266 -6.21 -24.18 30.14
CA LEU A 266 -7.19 -24.70 29.20
C LEU A 266 -8.33 -25.46 29.86
N ARG A 267 -8.16 -25.90 31.12
CA ARG A 267 -9.10 -26.76 31.85
C ARG A 267 -9.81 -26.01 32.98
N ASP A 268 -9.03 -25.45 33.87
CA ASP A 268 -9.54 -24.94 35.12
C ASP A 268 -10.10 -23.53 34.93
N GLY A 269 -11.35 -23.54 34.78
CA GLY A 269 -12.07 -22.33 34.52
C GLY A 269 -12.16 -21.38 35.68
N ASP A 270 -11.08 -20.85 36.13
CA ASP A 270 -11.10 -19.53 36.71
C ASP A 270 -11.66 -18.59 35.64
N MET A 271 -12.59 -17.69 35.97
CA MET A 271 -13.19 -16.72 35.03
C MET A 271 -12.13 -15.84 34.32
N LYS A 272 -10.88 -16.03 34.68
CA LYS A 272 -9.70 -15.34 34.17
C LYS A 272 -9.12 -15.96 32.90
N SER A 273 -9.35 -17.26 32.60
CA SER A 273 -8.74 -17.88 31.42
C SER A 273 -9.69 -17.98 30.25
N GLN A 274 -9.48 -17.11 29.26
CA GLN A 274 -10.20 -17.19 27.99
C GLN A 274 -9.91 -18.50 27.24
N GLY A 275 -8.75 -19.12 27.45
CA GLY A 275 -8.36 -20.39 26.83
C GLY A 275 -9.26 -21.57 27.19
N ALA A 276 -9.85 -21.57 28.39
CA ALA A 276 -10.77 -22.61 28.87
C ALA A 276 -12.22 -22.46 28.43
N PHE A 277 -12.54 -21.37 27.71
CA PHE A 277 -13.93 -20.98 27.37
C PHE A 277 -14.74 -22.11 26.70
N PHE A 278 -14.18 -22.76 25.70
CA PHE A 278 -14.86 -23.87 24.98
C PHE A 278 -14.69 -25.20 25.69
N THR A 279 -13.51 -25.48 26.24
CA THR A 279 -13.14 -26.78 26.79
C THR A 279 -14.11 -27.20 27.88
N ARG A 280 -14.53 -26.30 28.75
CA ARG A 280 -15.44 -26.56 29.86
C ARG A 280 -16.78 -27.11 29.38
N ARG A 281 -17.39 -26.45 28.38
CA ARG A 281 -18.65 -26.91 27.77
C ARG A 281 -18.47 -28.21 27.03
N ASN A 282 -17.35 -28.37 26.31
CA ASN A 282 -17.05 -29.55 25.54
C ASN A 282 -16.89 -30.78 26.43
N LEU A 283 -16.16 -30.70 27.55
CA LEU A 283 -15.98 -31.79 28.50
C LEU A 283 -17.30 -32.19 29.20
N THR A 284 -18.18 -31.21 29.46
CA THR A 284 -19.51 -31.47 30.03
C THR A 284 -20.39 -32.23 29.06
N ASP A 285 -20.42 -31.80 27.79
CA ASP A 285 -21.26 -32.44 26.78
C ASP A 285 -20.67 -33.78 26.30
N PHE A 286 -19.35 -33.91 26.25
CA PHE A 286 -18.61 -35.02 25.60
C PHE A 286 -17.44 -35.47 26.48
N PRO A 287 -17.60 -36.51 27.26
CA PRO A 287 -16.53 -37.07 28.08
C PRO A 287 -15.32 -37.50 27.26
N ASP A 288 -14.13 -37.23 27.78
CA ASP A 288 -12.88 -37.61 27.16
C ASP A 288 -12.67 -39.16 27.18
N ALA A 289 -12.23 -39.71 26.08
CA ALA A 289 -11.91 -41.14 25.97
C ALA A 289 -10.55 -41.50 26.63
N ILE A 290 -9.65 -40.50 26.75
CA ILE A 290 -8.29 -40.69 27.27
C ILE A 290 -8.27 -40.44 28.78
N GLY A 291 -7.88 -41.46 29.54
CA GLY A 291 -7.78 -41.36 30.99
C GLY A 291 -6.61 -40.50 31.50
N GLU A 292 -6.74 -39.95 32.70
CA GLU A 292 -5.70 -39.12 33.35
C GLU A 292 -4.33 -39.84 33.46
N ALA A 293 -4.33 -41.13 33.70
CA ALA A 293 -3.09 -41.92 33.78
C ALA A 293 -2.30 -41.96 32.48
N GLU A 294 -2.99 -41.88 31.30
CA GLU A 294 -2.34 -41.85 29.99
C GLU A 294 -1.78 -40.49 29.67
N ARG A 295 -2.39 -39.46 30.20
CA ARG A 295 -1.98 -38.04 30.06
C ARG A 295 -0.82 -37.69 30.99
N ALA A 296 -0.55 -38.50 32.02
CA ALA A 296 0.49 -38.21 32.99
C ALA A 296 1.86 -38.00 32.31
N GLY A 297 2.50 -36.87 32.61
CA GLY A 297 3.80 -36.48 32.07
C GLY A 297 3.74 -35.89 30.62
N SER A 298 2.56 -35.49 30.13
CA SER A 298 2.43 -34.78 28.84
C SER A 298 2.72 -33.28 28.98
N LEU A 299 2.33 -32.70 30.09
CA LEU A 299 2.55 -31.28 30.38
C LEU A 299 4.00 -31.00 30.81
N VAL A 300 4.61 -29.96 30.31
CA VAL A 300 5.84 -29.39 30.87
C VAL A 300 5.45 -28.30 31.85
N PRO A 301 5.80 -28.42 33.16
CA PRO A 301 5.55 -27.39 34.15
C PRO A 301 6.23 -26.05 33.78
N ASP A 302 5.65 -24.90 34.14
CA ASP A 302 6.19 -23.60 33.76
C ASP A 302 7.55 -23.28 34.40
N ASP A 303 7.87 -23.88 35.55
CA ASP A 303 9.18 -23.78 36.20
C ASP A 303 10.28 -24.63 35.52
N GLU A 304 9.91 -25.56 34.66
CA GLU A 304 10.82 -26.32 33.81
C GLU A 304 10.98 -25.73 32.41
N LYS A 305 10.23 -24.66 32.09
CA LYS A 305 10.30 -23.99 30.78
C LYS A 305 11.32 -22.86 30.80
N GLU A 306 12.04 -22.75 29.72
CA GLU A 306 12.89 -21.60 29.42
C GLU A 306 12.09 -20.60 28.58
N PHE A 307 11.73 -19.44 29.19
CA PHE A 307 11.07 -18.35 28.47
C PHE A 307 12.08 -17.26 28.12
N ASN A 308 12.06 -16.77 26.88
CA ASN A 308 12.80 -15.61 26.44
C ASN A 308 11.84 -14.65 25.74
N VAL A 309 11.90 -13.36 26.10
CA VAL A 309 11.12 -12.29 25.45
C VAL A 309 12.09 -11.31 24.81
N TYR A 310 11.89 -11.04 23.54
CA TYR A 310 12.71 -10.05 22.82
C TYR A 310 11.85 -8.86 22.38
N VAL A 311 12.33 -7.68 22.76
CA VAL A 311 11.74 -6.38 22.38
C VAL A 311 12.59 -5.83 21.23
N VAL A 312 12.02 -5.78 20.05
CA VAL A 312 12.78 -5.47 18.82
C VAL A 312 12.17 -4.26 18.10
N PRO A 313 12.91 -3.18 17.85
CA PRO A 313 12.36 -2.01 17.18
C PRO A 313 12.37 -2.16 15.64
N SER A 314 11.94 -3.31 15.13
CA SER A 314 11.88 -3.58 13.70
C SER A 314 11.07 -4.84 13.38
N GLY A 315 10.17 -4.77 12.40
CA GLY A 315 9.47 -5.95 11.89
C GLY A 315 10.43 -7.01 11.36
N VAL A 316 11.32 -6.65 10.43
CA VAL A 316 12.35 -7.55 9.88
C VAL A 316 13.39 -7.94 10.93
N GLY A 317 13.71 -7.04 11.86
CA GLY A 317 14.63 -7.34 12.96
C GLY A 317 14.18 -8.50 13.82
N GLN A 318 12.88 -8.75 13.95
CA GLN A 318 12.36 -9.92 14.65
C GLN A 318 12.84 -11.24 14.00
N THR A 319 12.91 -11.28 12.67
CA THR A 319 13.36 -12.49 11.95
C THR A 319 14.85 -12.75 12.17
N GLN A 320 15.66 -11.69 12.31
CA GLN A 320 17.10 -11.81 12.63
C GLN A 320 17.32 -12.35 14.05
N VAL A 321 16.50 -11.88 15.01
CA VAL A 321 16.53 -12.40 16.39
C VAL A 321 16.10 -13.87 16.42
N ALA A 322 15.04 -14.22 15.69
CA ALA A 322 14.60 -15.61 15.59
C ALA A 322 15.69 -16.51 14.95
N ALA A 323 16.35 -16.04 13.90
CA ALA A 323 17.46 -16.74 13.26
C ALA A 323 18.66 -16.93 14.22
N GLN A 324 18.98 -15.92 15.02
CA GLN A 324 20.04 -16.04 16.05
C GLN A 324 19.66 -17.07 17.10
N GLN A 325 18.40 -17.07 17.57
CA GLN A 325 17.91 -18.06 18.52
C GLN A 325 17.99 -19.49 17.95
N LEU A 326 17.69 -19.67 16.66
CA LEU A 326 17.82 -20.97 16.00
C LEU A 326 19.30 -21.43 15.93
N ARG A 327 20.27 -20.51 15.70
CA ARG A 327 21.71 -20.81 15.77
C ARG A 327 22.13 -21.23 17.19
N ASP A 328 21.65 -20.52 18.20
CA ASP A 328 21.97 -20.79 19.60
C ASP A 328 21.42 -22.16 20.03
N TRP A 329 20.28 -22.57 19.50
CA TRP A 329 19.70 -23.90 19.75
C TRP A 329 20.42 -25.03 19.01
N LYS A 330 21.28 -24.76 18.03
CA LYS A 330 22.10 -25.72 17.30
C LYS A 330 21.29 -26.92 16.79
N LEU A 331 20.31 -26.66 15.94
CA LEU A 331 19.45 -27.69 15.34
C LEU A 331 20.24 -28.54 14.32
N GLN A 332 21.00 -29.53 14.82
CA GLN A 332 21.94 -30.30 13.99
C GLN A 332 21.30 -31.53 13.37
N THR A 333 20.19 -32.01 13.91
CA THR A 333 19.52 -33.22 13.42
C THR A 333 18.17 -32.88 12.79
N PRO A 334 17.74 -33.66 11.79
CA PRO A 334 16.39 -33.46 11.22
C PRO A 334 15.27 -33.60 12.28
N GLU A 335 15.47 -34.42 13.30
CA GLU A 335 14.52 -34.62 14.42
C GLU A 335 14.44 -33.35 15.29
N ASP A 336 15.58 -32.73 15.65
CA ASP A 336 15.58 -31.46 16.40
C ASP A 336 14.87 -30.37 15.62
N ALA A 337 15.11 -30.27 14.31
CA ALA A 337 14.45 -29.32 13.43
C ALA A 337 12.95 -29.59 13.36
N PHE A 338 12.51 -30.83 13.18
CA PHE A 338 11.10 -31.21 13.13
C PHE A 338 10.34 -30.90 14.43
N ARG A 339 11.02 -30.97 15.58
CA ARG A 339 10.46 -30.61 16.90
C ARG A 339 10.55 -29.13 17.24
N THR A 340 10.90 -28.28 16.27
CA THR A 340 11.02 -26.83 16.42
C THR A 340 10.04 -26.13 15.49
N ALA A 341 9.29 -25.18 16.05
CA ALA A 341 8.37 -24.34 15.27
C ALA A 341 8.71 -22.86 15.36
N VAL A 342 8.63 -22.17 14.24
CA VAL A 342 8.60 -20.70 14.15
C VAL A 342 7.20 -20.32 13.71
N VAL A 343 6.47 -19.63 14.59
CA VAL A 343 5.09 -19.23 14.37
C VAL A 343 5.06 -17.77 13.94
N LEU A 344 4.39 -17.51 12.84
CA LEU A 344 4.30 -16.23 12.17
C LEU A 344 2.85 -15.72 12.17
N PRO A 345 2.40 -15.01 13.20
CA PRO A 345 1.07 -14.39 13.21
C PRO A 345 0.93 -13.32 12.12
N ALA A 346 2.01 -12.62 11.77
CA ALA A 346 2.08 -11.68 10.66
C ALA A 346 2.69 -12.37 9.42
N GLU A 347 1.84 -12.72 8.45
CA GLU A 347 2.24 -13.46 7.24
C GLU A 347 3.30 -12.76 6.39
N ASN A 348 3.35 -11.42 6.45
CA ASN A 348 4.34 -10.61 5.72
C ASN A 348 5.80 -10.84 6.20
N LEU A 349 6.00 -11.42 7.39
CA LEU A 349 7.33 -11.79 7.88
C LEU A 349 7.83 -13.14 7.36
N MET A 350 7.04 -13.87 6.58
CA MET A 350 7.41 -15.18 6.08
C MET A 350 8.67 -15.15 5.20
N LEU A 351 8.68 -14.33 4.14
CA LEU A 351 9.86 -14.20 3.29
C LEU A 351 11.10 -13.66 4.04
N PRO A 352 10.99 -12.56 4.81
CA PRO A 352 12.10 -12.14 5.68
C PRO A 352 12.62 -13.25 6.59
N MET A 353 11.73 -14.12 7.13
CA MET A 353 12.15 -15.25 7.96
C MET A 353 12.89 -16.33 7.17
N VAL A 354 12.40 -16.66 5.97
CA VAL A 354 13.06 -17.63 5.09
C VAL A 354 14.48 -17.17 4.71
N TYR A 355 14.62 -15.89 4.34
CA TYR A 355 15.93 -15.32 4.02
C TYR A 355 16.87 -15.16 5.23
N ALA A 356 16.30 -15.10 6.45
CA ALA A 356 17.08 -15.01 7.68
C ALA A 356 17.51 -16.39 8.21
N LEU A 357 16.93 -17.49 7.70
CA LEU A 357 17.25 -18.83 8.19
C LEU A 357 18.75 -19.13 8.11
N PRO A 358 19.34 -19.69 9.19
CA PRO A 358 20.70 -20.15 9.17
C PRO A 358 20.94 -21.27 8.14
N GLU A 359 22.08 -21.22 7.44
CA GLU A 359 22.47 -22.24 6.45
C GLU A 359 22.67 -23.63 7.08
N GLU A 360 22.93 -23.69 8.39
CA GLU A 360 23.15 -24.90 9.15
C GLU A 360 21.86 -25.72 9.38
N ILE A 361 20.67 -25.14 9.12
CA ILE A 361 19.40 -25.84 9.27
C ILE A 361 19.25 -26.84 8.12
N PRO A 362 19.14 -28.16 8.42
CA PRO A 362 19.22 -29.20 7.39
C PRO A 362 18.04 -29.17 6.41
N SER A 363 16.88 -28.76 6.89
CA SER A 363 15.65 -28.63 6.09
C SER A 363 14.60 -27.82 6.84
N TYR A 364 13.66 -27.23 6.10
CA TYR A 364 12.51 -26.54 6.67
C TYR A 364 11.26 -26.79 5.82
N ASN A 365 10.11 -26.70 6.48
CA ASN A 365 8.80 -26.82 5.84
C ASN A 365 8.00 -25.55 6.09
N ILE A 366 7.48 -24.94 5.02
CA ILE A 366 6.60 -23.79 5.08
C ILE A 366 5.17 -24.29 4.93
N THR A 367 4.37 -24.04 5.93
CA THR A 367 2.98 -24.51 5.96
C THR A 367 1.97 -23.45 5.59
N MET A 368 2.39 -22.22 5.63
CA MET A 368 1.62 -21.07 5.16
C MET A 368 1.73 -20.98 3.65
N GLY A 369 0.62 -20.67 2.96
CA GLY A 369 0.71 -20.26 1.57
C GLY A 369 1.24 -18.83 1.47
N TYR A 370 1.84 -18.49 0.35
CA TYR A 370 2.19 -17.11 0.06
C TYR A 370 0.94 -16.33 -0.34
N SER A 371 0.56 -15.35 0.45
CA SER A 371 -0.61 -14.53 0.21
C SER A 371 -0.48 -13.74 -1.11
N LEU A 372 -1.50 -13.77 -1.95
CA LEU A 372 -1.51 -12.99 -3.20
C LEU A 372 -1.47 -11.49 -2.97
N LYS A 373 -1.93 -11.00 -1.83
CA LYS A 373 -2.06 -9.56 -1.51
C LYS A 373 -0.74 -8.79 -1.57
N GLY A 374 0.39 -9.42 -1.27
CA GLY A 374 1.70 -8.77 -1.24
C GLY A 374 2.53 -8.94 -2.51
N THR A 375 1.96 -9.47 -3.59
CA THR A 375 2.68 -9.83 -4.80
C THR A 375 2.77 -8.67 -5.80
N ALA A 376 3.75 -8.72 -6.70
CA ALA A 376 3.85 -7.79 -7.83
C ALA A 376 2.60 -7.82 -8.72
N VAL A 377 1.99 -9.02 -8.90
CA VAL A 377 0.75 -9.18 -9.66
C VAL A 377 -0.41 -8.42 -8.99
N SER A 378 -0.52 -8.49 -7.64
CA SER A 378 -1.54 -7.74 -6.90
C SER A 378 -1.38 -6.23 -7.08
N ALA A 379 -0.15 -5.72 -6.93
CA ALA A 379 0.14 -4.31 -7.13
C ALA A 379 -0.18 -3.87 -8.57
N PHE A 380 0.15 -4.69 -9.55
CA PHE A 380 -0.16 -4.43 -10.96
C PHE A 380 -1.67 -4.33 -11.21
N VAL A 381 -2.47 -5.25 -10.66
CA VAL A 381 -3.94 -5.21 -10.74
C VAL A 381 -4.50 -3.96 -10.07
N ASP A 382 -3.95 -3.57 -8.92
CA ASP A 382 -4.35 -2.33 -8.25
C ASP A 382 -4.06 -1.09 -9.09
N HIS A 383 -2.92 -1.06 -9.78
CA HIS A 383 -2.58 0.03 -10.70
C HIS A 383 -3.48 0.04 -11.93
N LEU A 384 -3.83 -1.13 -12.51
CA LEU A 384 -4.82 -1.21 -13.59
C LEU A 384 -6.19 -0.70 -13.16
N ALA A 385 -6.64 -1.06 -11.96
CA ALA A 385 -7.90 -0.55 -11.40
C ALA A 385 -7.89 0.98 -11.26
N ASN A 386 -6.80 1.54 -10.72
CA ASN A 386 -6.64 2.99 -10.57
C ASN A 386 -6.56 3.70 -11.93
N LEU A 387 -5.91 3.08 -12.92
CA LEU A 387 -5.86 3.59 -14.29
C LEU A 387 -7.26 3.74 -14.88
N GLN A 388 -8.07 2.67 -14.83
CA GLN A 388 -9.42 2.67 -15.38
C GLN A 388 -10.37 3.62 -14.62
N GLN A 389 -10.16 3.82 -13.31
CA GLN A 389 -10.91 4.81 -12.53
C GLN A 389 -10.67 6.25 -12.99
N THR A 390 -9.48 6.55 -13.50
CA THR A 390 -9.07 7.90 -13.92
C THR A 390 -9.16 8.12 -15.43
N ALA A 391 -9.66 7.14 -16.19
CA ALA A 391 -9.84 7.23 -17.61
C ALA A 391 -10.81 8.38 -17.98
N ARG A 392 -10.42 9.18 -18.97
CA ARG A 392 -11.19 10.30 -19.53
C ARG A 392 -11.52 9.98 -20.98
N THR A 393 -12.75 9.53 -21.22
CA THR A 393 -13.24 9.14 -22.56
C THR A 393 -14.24 10.15 -23.13
N ASN A 394 -14.78 11.06 -22.32
CA ASN A 394 -15.92 11.89 -22.66
C ASN A 394 -15.56 13.23 -23.36
N VAL A 395 -14.30 13.64 -23.40
CA VAL A 395 -13.89 14.94 -23.95
C VAL A 395 -12.61 14.78 -24.77
N GLY A 396 -12.74 14.75 -26.10
CA GLY A 396 -11.60 14.68 -27.01
C GLY A 396 -10.95 13.30 -27.13
N GLU A 397 -9.62 13.27 -27.24
CA GLU A 397 -8.85 12.01 -27.29
C GLU A 397 -8.87 11.34 -25.91
N PRO A 398 -9.02 9.99 -25.83
CA PRO A 398 -8.92 9.27 -24.57
C PRO A 398 -7.59 9.51 -23.87
N ALA A 399 -7.65 9.73 -22.56
CA ALA A 399 -6.47 10.11 -21.77
C ALA A 399 -6.56 9.58 -20.35
N PHE A 400 -5.41 9.49 -19.67
CA PHE A 400 -5.30 9.06 -18.29
C PHE A 400 -4.59 10.12 -17.42
N PHE A 401 -4.84 10.08 -16.13
CA PHE A 401 -4.14 10.92 -15.16
C PHE A 401 -2.73 10.37 -14.90
N TYR A 402 -1.70 11.23 -14.91
CA TYR A 402 -0.30 10.79 -14.83
C TYR A 402 0.02 9.93 -13.59
N LYS A 403 -0.59 10.23 -12.43
CA LYS A 403 -0.40 9.42 -11.20
C LYS A 403 -0.89 7.98 -11.32
N SER A 404 -1.77 7.71 -12.29
CA SER A 404 -2.20 6.34 -12.60
C SER A 404 -1.36 5.71 -13.70
N VAL A 405 -0.72 6.53 -14.54
CA VAL A 405 0.14 6.08 -15.66
C VAL A 405 1.54 5.71 -15.15
N GLN A 406 2.19 6.60 -14.38
CA GLN A 406 3.57 6.41 -13.93
C GLN A 406 3.80 5.11 -13.15
N PRO A 407 2.96 4.68 -12.18
CA PRO A 407 3.16 3.43 -11.48
C PRO A 407 3.14 2.19 -12.39
N LEU A 408 2.39 2.23 -13.50
CA LEU A 408 2.38 1.16 -14.49
C LEU A 408 3.60 1.21 -15.42
N LEU A 409 4.09 2.40 -15.80
CA LEU A 409 5.31 2.53 -16.58
C LEU A 409 6.56 2.07 -15.81
N THR A 410 6.61 2.37 -14.50
CA THR A 410 7.73 1.99 -13.63
C THR A 410 7.54 0.62 -12.96
N HIS A 411 6.41 -0.06 -13.22
CA HIS A 411 6.16 -1.37 -12.66
C HIS A 411 7.16 -2.40 -13.22
N HIS A 412 7.60 -3.30 -12.34
CA HIS A 412 8.56 -4.36 -12.68
C HIS A 412 8.22 -5.07 -13.99
N PHE A 413 6.97 -5.53 -14.16
CA PHE A 413 6.55 -6.23 -15.38
C PHE A 413 6.70 -5.38 -16.65
N THR A 414 6.36 -4.10 -16.57
CA THR A 414 6.50 -3.20 -17.71
C THR A 414 7.96 -2.96 -18.07
N LEU A 415 8.81 -2.74 -17.06
CA LEU A 415 10.26 -2.54 -17.28
C LEU A 415 10.92 -3.79 -17.86
N CYS A 416 10.56 -4.99 -17.38
CA CYS A 416 11.07 -6.24 -17.93
C CYS A 416 10.70 -6.44 -19.41
N ILE A 417 9.50 -6.02 -19.82
CA ILE A 417 8.99 -6.22 -21.19
C ILE A 417 9.49 -5.12 -22.14
N THR A 418 9.49 -3.87 -21.69
CA THR A 418 9.77 -2.71 -22.57
C THR A 418 11.19 -2.16 -22.45
N GLY A 419 11.92 -2.55 -21.40
CA GLY A 419 13.23 -1.97 -21.08
C GLY A 419 13.15 -0.46 -20.84
N ASP A 420 14.13 0.27 -21.38
CA ASP A 420 14.26 1.71 -21.22
C ASP A 420 13.12 2.54 -21.83
N LYS A 421 12.31 1.98 -22.77
CA LYS A 421 11.24 2.71 -23.45
C LYS A 421 10.20 3.29 -22.47
N ALA A 422 9.83 2.54 -21.44
CA ALA A 422 8.87 3.01 -20.43
C ALA A 422 9.48 4.13 -19.55
N LEU A 423 10.77 4.05 -19.25
CA LEU A 423 11.49 5.09 -18.52
C LEU A 423 11.62 6.36 -19.37
N ASP A 424 11.99 6.24 -20.65
CA ASP A 424 12.05 7.37 -21.58
C ASP A 424 10.72 8.09 -21.66
N LEU A 425 9.62 7.33 -21.73
CA LEU A 425 8.27 7.87 -21.74
C LEU A 425 7.91 8.58 -20.41
N THR A 426 8.32 8.02 -19.28
CA THR A 426 8.15 8.68 -17.98
C THR A 426 8.90 10.02 -17.94
N HIS A 427 10.16 10.05 -18.41
CA HIS A 427 10.93 11.30 -18.51
C HIS A 427 10.29 12.30 -19.46
N GLU A 428 9.70 11.84 -20.56
CA GLU A 428 9.03 12.72 -21.50
C GLU A 428 7.75 13.33 -20.91
N ILE A 429 6.93 12.54 -20.20
CA ILE A 429 5.74 13.00 -19.48
C ILE A 429 6.14 14.08 -18.46
N ASN A 430 7.19 13.84 -17.69
CA ASN A 430 7.71 14.77 -16.68
C ASN A 430 8.21 16.07 -17.32
N ARG A 431 9.08 15.95 -18.35
CA ARG A 431 9.64 17.11 -19.07
C ARG A 431 8.58 17.99 -19.72
N GLN A 432 7.50 17.38 -20.26
CA GLN A 432 6.38 18.10 -20.87
C GLN A 432 5.33 18.54 -19.84
N ASN A 433 5.53 18.28 -18.56
CA ASN A 433 4.58 18.55 -17.49
C ASN A 433 3.14 18.05 -17.79
N ARG A 434 3.04 16.83 -18.35
CA ARG A 434 1.77 16.25 -18.79
C ARG A 434 1.06 15.59 -17.62
N TYR A 435 0.20 16.30 -16.92
CA TYR A 435 -0.60 15.67 -15.87
C TYR A 435 -1.85 14.94 -16.41
N VAL A 436 -2.27 15.21 -17.64
CA VAL A 436 -3.22 14.40 -18.42
C VAL A 436 -2.47 13.86 -19.64
N VAL A 437 -2.30 12.53 -19.67
CA VAL A 437 -1.49 11.84 -20.67
C VAL A 437 -2.43 11.22 -21.71
N PRO A 438 -2.40 11.67 -22.98
CA PRO A 438 -3.25 11.11 -24.03
C PRO A 438 -2.81 9.69 -24.41
N CYS A 439 -3.78 8.84 -24.80
CA CYS A 439 -3.49 7.46 -25.19
C CYS A 439 -2.51 7.36 -26.37
N SER A 440 -2.56 8.30 -27.32
CA SER A 440 -1.64 8.32 -28.46
C SER A 440 -0.17 8.40 -28.07
N MET A 441 0.15 9.04 -26.94
CA MET A 441 1.51 9.11 -26.40
C MET A 441 1.98 7.75 -25.82
N LEU A 442 1.03 6.89 -25.40
CA LEU A 442 1.28 5.63 -24.71
C LEU A 442 1.25 4.40 -25.64
N GLU A 443 1.00 4.59 -26.95
CA GLU A 443 0.83 3.50 -27.94
C GLU A 443 2.13 3.09 -28.66
N ASN A 444 3.28 3.55 -28.24
CA ASN A 444 4.56 3.36 -28.93
C ASN A 444 5.09 1.91 -28.86
N ASP A 445 4.51 1.07 -28.03
CA ASP A 445 4.85 -0.33 -27.84
C ASP A 445 3.59 -1.19 -27.73
N ALA A 446 3.64 -2.45 -28.18
CA ALA A 446 2.48 -3.35 -28.15
C ALA A 446 1.97 -3.62 -26.74
N TRP A 447 2.88 -3.73 -25.76
CA TRP A 447 2.57 -3.91 -24.36
C TRP A 447 1.93 -2.64 -23.75
N LEU A 448 2.50 -1.47 -24.02
CA LEU A 448 1.97 -0.19 -23.54
C LEU A 448 0.59 0.07 -24.13
N LYS A 449 0.40 -0.20 -25.44
CA LYS A 449 -0.90 -0.08 -26.08
C LYS A 449 -1.96 -1.01 -25.46
N LEU A 450 -1.56 -2.20 -25.03
CA LEU A 450 -2.46 -3.13 -24.35
C LEU A 450 -2.85 -2.62 -22.95
N ILE A 451 -1.90 -2.13 -22.15
CA ILE A 451 -2.16 -1.65 -20.78
C ILE A 451 -3.01 -0.37 -20.80
N PHE A 452 -2.65 0.61 -21.64
CA PHE A 452 -3.26 1.94 -21.65
C PHE A 452 -4.48 2.02 -22.57
N GLN A 453 -5.25 0.94 -22.65
CA GLN A 453 -6.54 0.91 -23.32
C GLN A 453 -7.65 1.23 -22.30
N PRO A 454 -8.47 2.28 -22.50
CA PRO A 454 -9.64 2.54 -21.66
C PRO A 454 -10.70 1.47 -21.88
N VAL A 455 -11.41 1.10 -20.81
CA VAL A 455 -12.52 0.15 -20.83
C VAL A 455 -13.73 0.76 -20.15
N GLU A 456 -14.91 0.57 -20.71
CA GLU A 456 -16.16 1.18 -20.23
C GLU A 456 -17.14 0.16 -19.66
N THR A 457 -17.05 -1.09 -20.12
CA THR A 457 -17.96 -2.17 -19.72
C THR A 457 -17.22 -3.28 -18.96
N VAL A 458 -17.96 -4.07 -18.19
CA VAL A 458 -17.39 -5.21 -17.45
C VAL A 458 -16.86 -6.28 -18.40
N ASP A 459 -17.54 -6.53 -19.51
CA ASP A 459 -17.10 -7.51 -20.51
C ASP A 459 -15.78 -7.08 -21.17
N GLU A 460 -15.63 -5.80 -21.47
CA GLU A 460 -14.37 -5.24 -21.95
C GLU A 460 -13.28 -5.35 -20.87
N ALA A 461 -13.60 -5.08 -19.59
CA ALA A 461 -12.64 -5.17 -18.50
C ALA A 461 -12.16 -6.62 -18.28
N ILE A 462 -13.06 -7.60 -18.37
CA ILE A 462 -12.71 -9.02 -18.33
C ILE A 462 -11.76 -9.38 -19.47
N ALA A 463 -12.14 -9.02 -20.71
CA ALA A 463 -11.32 -9.30 -21.89
C ALA A 463 -9.95 -8.61 -21.81
N TYR A 464 -9.91 -7.38 -21.31
CA TYR A 464 -8.71 -6.58 -21.10
C TYR A 464 -7.75 -7.25 -20.12
N VAL A 465 -8.23 -7.57 -18.91
CA VAL A 465 -7.40 -8.20 -17.88
C VAL A 465 -6.88 -9.57 -18.31
N LEU A 466 -7.74 -10.40 -18.94
CA LEU A 466 -7.33 -11.71 -19.44
C LEU A 466 -6.28 -11.61 -20.56
N LYS A 467 -6.40 -10.63 -21.47
CA LYS A 467 -5.37 -10.39 -22.50
C LYS A 467 -4.02 -10.00 -21.87
N ILE A 468 -4.04 -9.12 -20.89
CA ILE A 468 -2.83 -8.69 -20.15
C ILE A 468 -2.18 -9.91 -19.48
N PHE A 469 -2.95 -10.69 -18.73
CA PHE A 469 -2.41 -11.83 -18.00
C PHE A 469 -1.90 -12.94 -18.93
N ARG A 470 -2.57 -13.19 -20.04
CA ARG A 470 -2.08 -14.14 -21.05
C ARG A 470 -0.78 -13.67 -21.70
N TYR A 471 -0.65 -12.36 -21.94
CA TYR A 471 0.59 -11.79 -22.46
C TYR A 471 1.72 -11.94 -21.44
N LEU A 472 1.48 -11.58 -20.18
CA LEU A 472 2.43 -11.76 -19.08
C LEU A 472 2.83 -13.22 -18.90
N THR A 473 1.87 -14.15 -18.93
CA THR A 473 2.14 -15.59 -18.83
C THR A 473 3.05 -16.07 -19.96
N HIS A 474 2.86 -15.56 -21.17
CA HIS A 474 3.75 -15.88 -22.30
C HIS A 474 5.17 -15.36 -22.05
N CYS A 475 5.33 -14.12 -21.60
CA CYS A 475 6.64 -13.54 -21.27
C CYS A 475 7.35 -14.36 -20.17
N VAL A 476 6.62 -14.72 -19.09
CA VAL A 476 7.17 -15.55 -17.99
C VAL A 476 7.60 -16.94 -18.46
N ILE A 477 6.89 -17.56 -19.43
CA ILE A 477 7.24 -18.87 -19.97
C ILE A 477 8.46 -18.78 -20.90
N GLU A 478 8.65 -17.66 -21.60
CA GLU A 478 9.79 -17.44 -22.49
C GLU A 478 11.07 -17.09 -21.73
N ASP A 479 10.97 -16.55 -20.51
CA ASP A 479 12.10 -16.25 -19.62
C ASP A 479 12.65 -17.52 -18.96
N LYS A 480 13.36 -18.33 -19.75
CA LYS A 480 13.87 -19.64 -19.32
C LYS A 480 15.01 -19.57 -18.30
N GLU A 481 15.68 -18.45 -18.20
CA GLU A 481 16.83 -18.25 -17.32
C GLU A 481 16.44 -17.56 -16.00
N GLU A 482 15.13 -17.26 -15.82
CA GLU A 482 14.59 -16.55 -14.65
C GLU A 482 15.30 -15.22 -14.37
N GLU A 483 15.76 -14.53 -15.43
CA GLU A 483 16.46 -13.26 -15.31
C GLU A 483 15.54 -12.13 -14.88
N HIS A 484 14.26 -12.17 -15.28
CA HIS A 484 13.30 -11.08 -15.12
C HIS A 484 12.06 -11.45 -14.32
N PHE A 485 11.65 -12.72 -14.37
CA PHE A 485 10.45 -13.23 -13.69
C PHE A 485 10.80 -14.41 -12.80
N THR A 486 10.08 -14.52 -11.68
CA THR A 486 10.25 -15.62 -10.74
C THR A 486 9.28 -16.78 -11.03
N VAL A 487 9.59 -17.99 -10.54
CA VAL A 487 8.66 -19.13 -10.58
C VAL A 487 7.33 -18.78 -9.91
N PHE A 488 7.38 -17.96 -8.87
CA PHE A 488 6.18 -17.52 -8.14
C PHE A 488 5.27 -16.64 -8.98
N ASP A 489 5.80 -15.77 -9.84
CA ASP A 489 4.99 -14.91 -10.70
C ASP A 489 4.07 -15.72 -11.61
N ARG A 490 4.54 -16.87 -12.09
CA ARG A 490 3.74 -17.81 -12.89
C ARG A 490 2.56 -18.36 -12.10
N GLU A 491 2.79 -18.83 -10.88
CA GLU A 491 1.71 -19.38 -10.05
C GLU A 491 0.72 -18.30 -9.59
N PHE A 492 1.21 -17.09 -9.32
CA PHE A 492 0.35 -15.95 -8.99
C PHE A 492 -0.52 -15.53 -10.17
N LEU A 493 0.05 -15.41 -11.38
CA LEU A 493 -0.72 -15.10 -12.59
C LEU A 493 -1.80 -16.15 -12.84
N LYS A 494 -1.48 -17.44 -12.68
CA LYS A 494 -2.44 -18.53 -12.81
C LYS A 494 -3.61 -18.38 -11.86
N ALA A 495 -3.35 -18.11 -10.58
CA ALA A 495 -4.39 -17.91 -9.58
C ALA A 495 -5.28 -16.70 -9.92
N TYR A 496 -4.71 -15.60 -10.41
CA TYR A 496 -5.48 -14.46 -10.87
C TYR A 496 -6.32 -14.75 -12.13
N ILE A 497 -5.78 -15.50 -13.10
CA ILE A 497 -6.54 -15.92 -14.28
C ILE A 497 -7.75 -16.75 -13.87
N GLU A 498 -7.58 -17.73 -12.97
CA GLU A 498 -8.67 -18.56 -12.47
C GLU A 498 -9.79 -17.72 -11.81
N VAL A 499 -9.43 -16.71 -11.04
CA VAL A 499 -10.38 -15.77 -10.43
C VAL A 499 -11.13 -14.97 -11.49
N VAL A 500 -10.44 -14.42 -12.48
CA VAL A 500 -11.07 -13.62 -13.53
C VAL A 500 -11.96 -14.46 -14.45
N GLU A 501 -11.53 -15.68 -14.80
CA GLU A 501 -12.34 -16.61 -15.61
C GLU A 501 -13.60 -17.06 -14.87
N LYS A 502 -13.50 -17.26 -13.55
CA LYS A 502 -14.64 -17.55 -12.71
C LYS A 502 -15.64 -16.38 -12.69
N LEU A 503 -15.15 -15.14 -12.50
CA LEU A 503 -16.01 -13.96 -12.58
C LEU A 503 -16.65 -13.81 -13.97
N ALA A 504 -15.90 -14.08 -15.04
CA ALA A 504 -16.42 -14.07 -16.40
C ALA A 504 -17.59 -15.04 -16.57
N GLY A 505 -17.45 -16.27 -16.04
CA GLY A 505 -18.52 -17.26 -16.04
C GLY A 505 -19.77 -16.82 -15.28
N LEU A 506 -19.61 -16.11 -14.17
CA LEU A 506 -20.75 -15.58 -13.40
C LEU A 506 -21.42 -14.41 -14.11
N VAL A 507 -20.65 -13.48 -14.65
CA VAL A 507 -21.16 -12.31 -15.39
C VAL A 507 -21.94 -12.73 -16.64
N ALA A 508 -21.48 -13.76 -17.36
CA ALA A 508 -22.18 -14.26 -18.55
C ALA A 508 -23.59 -14.83 -18.27
N ASN A 509 -23.90 -15.16 -17.00
CA ASN A 509 -25.16 -15.76 -16.61
C ASN A 509 -26.15 -14.78 -15.97
N VAL A 510 -25.85 -13.48 -15.94
CA VAL A 510 -26.73 -12.45 -15.37
C VAL A 510 -27.18 -11.44 -16.41
N GLU A 511 -28.42 -10.94 -16.26
CA GLU A 511 -29.02 -9.95 -17.16
C GLU A 511 -28.75 -8.49 -16.76
N TRP A 512 -28.05 -8.25 -15.65
CA TRP A 512 -27.72 -6.93 -15.13
C TRP A 512 -26.23 -6.67 -15.20
N THR A 513 -25.87 -5.42 -15.23
CA THR A 513 -24.48 -4.96 -15.32
C THR A 513 -24.08 -4.19 -14.07
N PHE A 514 -22.79 -4.02 -13.87
CA PHE A 514 -22.20 -3.23 -12.81
C PHE A 514 -20.96 -2.49 -13.33
N SER A 515 -20.36 -1.63 -12.51
CA SER A 515 -19.24 -0.80 -12.94
C SER A 515 -17.93 -1.58 -13.05
N VAL A 516 -17.04 -1.09 -13.90
CA VAL A 516 -15.65 -1.59 -14.00
C VAL A 516 -14.93 -1.50 -12.62
N GLN A 517 -15.27 -0.48 -11.82
CA GLN A 517 -14.72 -0.35 -10.45
C GLN A 517 -15.13 -1.50 -9.56
N THR A 518 -16.40 -1.90 -9.60
CA THR A 518 -16.91 -3.05 -8.84
C THR A 518 -16.28 -4.34 -9.30
N PHE A 519 -16.02 -4.52 -10.59
CA PHE A 519 -15.28 -5.67 -11.11
C PHE A 519 -13.88 -5.79 -10.47
N PHE A 520 -13.10 -4.72 -10.48
CA PHE A 520 -11.79 -4.73 -9.82
C PHE A 520 -11.88 -4.89 -8.31
N HIS A 521 -12.92 -4.33 -7.68
CA HIS A 521 -13.17 -4.56 -6.25
C HIS A 521 -13.41 -6.04 -5.94
N MET A 522 -14.19 -6.73 -6.77
CA MET A 522 -14.45 -8.17 -6.63
C MET A 522 -13.19 -9.01 -6.84
N ILE A 523 -12.34 -8.68 -7.82
CA ILE A 523 -11.05 -9.35 -7.96
C ILE A 523 -10.24 -9.21 -6.67
N ARG A 524 -10.12 -7.99 -6.11
CA ARG A 524 -9.41 -7.76 -4.85
C ARG A 524 -10.02 -8.54 -3.68
N GLN A 525 -11.33 -8.63 -3.61
CA GLN A 525 -12.02 -9.37 -2.54
C GLN A 525 -11.75 -10.86 -2.64
N LEU A 526 -11.85 -11.44 -3.83
CA LEU A 526 -11.61 -12.85 -4.10
C LEU A 526 -10.14 -13.25 -3.87
N THR A 527 -9.21 -12.41 -4.29
CA THR A 527 -7.77 -12.69 -4.15
C THR A 527 -7.23 -12.47 -2.75
N ARG A 528 -7.93 -11.67 -1.91
CA ARG A 528 -7.48 -11.35 -0.54
C ARG A 528 -7.29 -12.56 0.36
N GLY A 529 -8.11 -13.59 0.21
CA GLY A 529 -8.06 -14.83 0.98
C GLY A 529 -7.29 -15.96 0.29
N LEU A 530 -6.79 -15.72 -0.93
CA LEU A 530 -6.05 -16.74 -1.67
C LEU A 530 -4.56 -16.69 -1.35
N SER A 531 -3.98 -17.86 -1.25
CA SER A 531 -2.54 -18.05 -1.10
C SER A 531 -2.05 -19.19 -1.99
N VAL A 532 -0.86 -19.03 -2.53
CA VAL A 532 -0.18 -20.08 -3.29
C VAL A 532 0.58 -20.97 -2.30
N PRO A 533 0.27 -22.26 -2.20
CA PRO A 533 0.96 -23.15 -1.28
C PRO A 533 2.41 -23.41 -1.72
N PHE A 534 3.30 -23.51 -0.75
CA PHE A 534 4.65 -24.00 -1.00
C PHE A 534 4.65 -25.52 -1.12
N SER A 535 5.45 -26.04 -2.03
CA SER A 535 5.70 -27.49 -2.13
C SER A 535 6.75 -27.88 -1.09
N GLY A 536 6.44 -28.83 -0.23
CA GLY A 536 7.35 -29.31 0.80
C GLY A 536 6.88 -30.61 1.45
N GLU A 537 7.78 -31.27 2.16
CA GLU A 537 7.51 -32.48 2.97
C GLU A 537 6.96 -32.07 4.35
N PRO A 538 5.67 -32.26 4.65
CA PRO A 538 5.06 -31.77 5.90
C PRO A 538 5.67 -32.33 7.17
N LEU A 539 6.28 -33.50 7.10
CA LEU A 539 6.82 -34.25 8.23
C LEU A 539 8.35 -34.17 8.36
N SER A 540 8.99 -33.13 7.76
CA SER A 540 10.44 -32.97 7.83
C SER A 540 10.86 -31.55 8.11
N GLY A 541 12.01 -31.39 8.80
CA GLY A 541 12.67 -30.09 9.01
C GLY A 541 11.98 -29.14 9.97
N LEU A 542 12.55 -27.93 10.07
CA LEU A 542 12.01 -26.82 10.85
C LEU A 542 10.62 -26.41 10.35
N GLN A 543 9.66 -26.26 11.26
CA GLN A 543 8.28 -25.92 10.89
C GLN A 543 8.06 -24.39 10.94
N LEU A 544 7.89 -23.76 9.77
CA LEU A 544 7.46 -22.36 9.63
C LEU A 544 5.94 -22.35 9.40
N MET A 545 5.17 -21.78 10.33
CA MET A 545 3.73 -21.91 10.31
C MET A 545 2.97 -20.70 10.85
N GLY A 546 1.74 -20.51 10.42
CA GLY A 546 0.80 -19.59 11.03
C GLY A 546 0.21 -20.14 12.33
N VAL A 547 -0.52 -19.31 13.07
CA VAL A 547 -1.09 -19.71 14.36
C VAL A 547 -2.09 -20.86 14.22
N LEU A 548 -2.94 -20.82 13.19
CA LEU A 548 -3.99 -21.81 13.00
C LEU A 548 -3.47 -23.18 12.52
N GLU A 549 -2.31 -23.20 11.89
CA GLU A 549 -1.64 -24.41 11.43
C GLU A 549 -1.02 -25.20 12.57
N THR A 550 -0.83 -24.59 13.75
CA THR A 550 -0.32 -25.25 14.97
C THR A 550 -1.35 -26.15 15.66
N ARG A 551 -2.59 -26.18 15.18
CA ARG A 551 -3.69 -26.95 15.79
C ARG A 551 -3.35 -28.42 15.93
N GLY A 552 -3.41 -28.93 17.16
CA GLY A 552 -3.13 -30.32 17.49
C GLY A 552 -1.65 -30.70 17.45
N LEU A 553 -0.72 -29.81 17.10
CA LEU A 553 0.71 -30.09 16.98
C LEU A 553 1.48 -29.63 18.21
N ASP A 554 2.49 -30.39 18.60
CA ASP A 554 3.36 -30.14 19.76
C ASP A 554 4.82 -30.00 19.32
N PHE A 555 5.54 -29.09 19.95
CA PHE A 555 6.93 -28.78 19.68
C PHE A 555 7.71 -28.61 20.98
N ASP A 556 8.98 -29.06 21.01
CA ASP A 556 9.86 -28.84 22.15
C ASP A 556 10.34 -27.39 22.21
N ARG A 557 10.51 -26.74 21.04
CA ARG A 557 11.01 -25.40 20.89
C ARG A 557 10.07 -24.59 20.04
N VAL A 558 9.67 -23.44 20.54
CA VAL A 558 8.70 -22.55 19.87
C VAL A 558 9.23 -21.12 19.87
N ILE A 559 9.29 -20.52 18.69
CA ILE A 559 9.50 -19.08 18.51
C ILE A 559 8.21 -18.49 17.97
N ILE A 560 7.67 -17.46 18.62
CA ILE A 560 6.49 -16.74 18.14
C ILE A 560 6.89 -15.28 17.86
N LEU A 561 6.76 -14.85 16.61
CA LEU A 561 7.01 -13.46 16.20
C LEU A 561 5.74 -12.63 16.35
N SER A 562 5.89 -11.33 16.25
CA SER A 562 4.77 -10.37 16.22
C SER A 562 3.80 -10.52 17.38
N MET A 563 4.36 -10.72 18.60
CA MET A 563 3.59 -10.78 19.84
C MET A 563 3.11 -9.37 20.27
N ASN A 564 2.44 -8.69 19.31
CA ASN A 564 1.89 -7.36 19.48
C ASN A 564 0.38 -7.40 19.64
N GLU A 565 -0.17 -6.50 20.46
CA GLU A 565 -1.62 -6.31 20.58
C GLU A 565 -2.20 -5.89 19.21
N GLY A 566 -3.26 -6.58 18.79
CA GLY A 566 -3.88 -6.36 17.50
C GLY A 566 -3.28 -7.15 16.33
N VAL A 567 -2.13 -7.83 16.53
CA VAL A 567 -1.55 -8.81 15.61
C VAL A 567 -1.74 -10.22 16.16
N PHE A 568 -1.33 -10.46 17.41
CA PHE A 568 -1.61 -11.70 18.11
C PHE A 568 -1.93 -11.41 19.59
N PRO A 569 -3.23 -11.45 19.97
CA PRO A 569 -4.38 -11.81 19.13
C PRO A 569 -4.71 -10.76 18.07
N ALA A 570 -5.18 -11.22 16.92
CA ALA A 570 -5.57 -10.34 15.83
C ALA A 570 -6.75 -9.44 16.23
N LYS A 571 -6.70 -8.16 15.83
CA LYS A 571 -7.82 -7.23 16.03
C LYS A 571 -8.98 -7.65 15.13
N THR A 572 -10.01 -8.22 15.71
CA THR A 572 -11.18 -8.72 14.98
C THR A 572 -12.33 -7.73 15.06
N SER A 573 -12.71 -7.15 13.92
CA SER A 573 -14.02 -6.51 13.75
C SER A 573 -15.03 -7.57 13.30
N VAL A 574 -16.17 -7.61 13.94
CA VAL A 574 -17.31 -8.43 13.49
C VAL A 574 -18.15 -7.56 12.57
N ASN A 575 -17.99 -7.74 11.26
CA ASN A 575 -18.87 -7.11 10.28
C ASN A 575 -20.20 -7.91 10.25
N THR A 576 -21.25 -7.40 10.86
CA THR A 576 -22.56 -8.07 10.96
C THR A 576 -23.68 -7.04 11.04
N PHE A 577 -24.84 -7.38 10.49
CA PHE A 577 -26.05 -6.61 10.69
C PHE A 577 -26.77 -6.95 12.01
N ILE A 578 -26.43 -8.09 12.62
CA ILE A 578 -27.05 -8.54 13.87
C ILE A 578 -26.37 -7.81 15.03
N PRO A 579 -27.08 -6.94 15.77
CA PRO A 579 -26.54 -6.22 16.91
C PRO A 579 -25.93 -7.15 17.96
N MET A 580 -24.86 -6.69 18.62
CA MET A 580 -24.12 -7.50 19.58
C MET A 580 -24.99 -8.03 20.72
N SER A 581 -25.96 -7.25 21.18
CA SER A 581 -26.96 -7.65 22.20
C SER A 581 -27.80 -8.83 21.74
N LEU A 582 -28.24 -8.85 20.48
CA LEU A 582 -28.98 -9.97 19.91
C LEU A 582 -28.05 -11.17 19.64
N ARG A 583 -26.82 -10.95 19.18
CA ARG A 583 -25.83 -12.05 19.05
C ARG A 583 -25.62 -12.78 20.37
N GLN A 584 -25.53 -12.04 21.48
CA GLN A 584 -25.44 -12.65 22.83
C GLN A 584 -26.72 -13.36 23.24
N ALA A 585 -27.89 -12.74 23.02
CA ALA A 585 -29.17 -13.31 23.40
C ALA A 585 -29.54 -14.59 22.62
N PHE A 586 -29.09 -14.71 21.37
CA PHE A 586 -29.32 -15.87 20.50
C PHE A 586 -28.09 -16.82 20.44
N HIS A 587 -27.11 -16.62 21.30
CA HIS A 587 -25.88 -17.43 21.38
C HIS A 587 -25.06 -17.51 20.09
N LEU A 588 -25.15 -16.51 19.23
CA LEU A 588 -24.34 -16.36 18.05
C LEU A 588 -22.89 -16.01 18.41
N PRO A 589 -21.89 -16.30 17.55
CA PRO A 589 -20.50 -16.03 17.85
C PRO A 589 -20.27 -14.53 18.03
N THR A 590 -19.57 -14.19 19.12
CA THR A 590 -19.20 -12.82 19.48
C THR A 590 -17.67 -12.65 19.41
N ARG A 591 -17.20 -11.43 19.62
CA ARG A 591 -15.78 -11.15 19.73
C ARG A 591 -15.08 -12.00 20.81
N GLN A 592 -15.78 -12.26 21.93
CA GLN A 592 -15.23 -13.12 23.01
C GLN A 592 -14.96 -14.54 22.54
N HIS A 593 -15.76 -15.11 21.64
CA HIS A 593 -15.54 -16.44 21.06
C HIS A 593 -14.24 -16.46 20.24
N ARG A 594 -13.99 -15.42 19.43
CA ARG A 594 -12.76 -15.32 18.63
C ARG A 594 -11.52 -15.14 19.50
N ASP A 595 -11.59 -14.26 20.50
CA ASP A 595 -10.51 -14.06 21.46
C ASP A 595 -10.21 -15.37 22.21
N ALA A 596 -11.23 -16.15 22.58
CA ALA A 596 -11.07 -17.44 23.22
C ALA A 596 -10.38 -18.49 22.33
N VAL A 597 -10.66 -18.51 21.02
CA VAL A 597 -9.97 -19.38 20.07
C VAL A 597 -8.47 -19.07 20.02
N PHE A 598 -8.09 -17.80 19.90
CA PHE A 598 -6.68 -17.39 19.89
C PHE A 598 -5.99 -17.70 21.22
N ALA A 599 -6.66 -17.45 22.35
CA ALA A 599 -6.15 -17.76 23.67
C ALA A 599 -5.91 -19.27 23.85
N TYR A 600 -6.85 -20.12 23.42
CA TYR A 600 -6.69 -21.57 23.45
C TYR A 600 -5.46 -22.00 22.65
N HIS A 601 -5.31 -21.54 21.41
CA HIS A 601 -4.18 -21.94 20.57
C HIS A 601 -2.85 -21.47 21.13
N PHE A 602 -2.79 -20.25 21.70
CA PHE A 602 -1.59 -19.75 22.35
C PHE A 602 -1.17 -20.62 23.54
N TYR A 603 -2.04 -20.80 24.53
CA TYR A 603 -1.71 -21.57 25.74
C TYR A 603 -1.48 -23.06 25.42
N ARG A 604 -2.23 -23.61 24.50
CA ARG A 604 -2.06 -24.98 24.05
C ARG A 604 -0.69 -25.18 23.40
N LEU A 605 -0.23 -24.26 22.56
CA LEU A 605 1.10 -24.33 21.93
C LEU A 605 2.23 -24.30 22.95
N LEU A 606 2.06 -23.53 24.04
CA LEU A 606 3.04 -23.43 25.11
C LEU A 606 3.03 -24.64 26.06
N SER A 607 1.91 -25.39 26.15
CA SER A 607 1.70 -26.39 27.19
C SER A 607 2.80 -27.47 27.26
N ARG A 608 3.32 -27.87 26.11
CA ARG A 608 4.33 -28.92 25.99
C ARG A 608 5.71 -28.44 25.52
N ALA A 609 5.86 -27.15 25.24
CA ALA A 609 7.15 -26.57 24.86
C ALA A 609 8.09 -26.46 26.08
N ARG A 610 9.37 -26.75 25.86
CA ARG A 610 10.42 -26.56 26.89
C ARG A 610 11.13 -25.23 26.73
N GLN A 611 11.34 -24.81 25.48
CA GLN A 611 11.97 -23.54 25.16
C GLN A 611 10.99 -22.66 24.36
N VAL A 612 10.68 -21.49 24.89
CA VAL A 612 9.70 -20.58 24.35
C VAL A 612 10.34 -19.21 24.17
N THR A 613 10.39 -18.75 22.94
CA THR A 613 10.87 -17.41 22.59
C THR A 613 9.72 -16.60 22.01
N LEU A 614 9.43 -15.47 22.66
CA LEU A 614 8.35 -14.56 22.30
C LEU A 614 8.96 -13.24 21.83
N ILE A 615 8.63 -12.78 20.62
CA ILE A 615 9.26 -11.60 20.01
C ILE A 615 8.17 -10.62 19.60
N TYR A 616 8.32 -9.33 19.94
CA TYR A 616 7.41 -8.29 19.51
C TYR A 616 8.12 -7.03 19.00
N ASP A 617 7.44 -6.29 18.11
CA ASP A 617 7.92 -5.02 17.57
C ASP A 617 7.55 -3.87 18.49
N SER A 618 8.53 -3.14 18.99
CA SER A 618 8.32 -2.01 19.90
C SER A 618 8.13 -0.66 19.21
N ARG A 619 8.16 -0.63 17.86
CA ARG A 619 7.97 0.63 17.13
C ARG A 619 6.52 1.08 17.18
N ALA A 620 6.35 2.38 17.43
CA ALA A 620 5.10 3.05 17.11
C ALA A 620 5.12 3.48 15.63
N ASP A 621 4.22 2.95 14.81
CA ASP A 621 4.08 3.32 13.41
C ASP A 621 2.63 3.75 13.13
N GLY A 622 2.43 5.04 12.93
CA GLY A 622 1.12 5.63 12.72
C GLY A 622 0.15 5.35 13.87
N LEU A 623 -0.90 4.55 13.59
CA LEU A 623 -1.91 4.15 14.58
C LEU A 623 -1.53 2.89 15.38
N GLN A 624 -0.40 2.25 15.07
CA GLN A 624 0.10 1.09 15.82
C GLN A 624 1.02 1.59 16.94
N SER A 625 0.68 1.22 18.17
CA SER A 625 1.36 1.72 19.38
C SER A 625 2.64 0.96 19.73
N GLY A 626 2.98 -0.13 19.00
CA GLY A 626 4.10 -1.01 19.41
C GLY A 626 3.89 -1.73 20.74
N GLU A 627 2.64 -1.86 21.18
CA GLU A 627 2.28 -2.48 22.46
C GLU A 627 2.49 -4.00 22.43
N GLU A 628 3.00 -4.53 23.56
CA GLU A 628 3.09 -5.98 23.75
C GLU A 628 1.70 -6.63 23.78
N SER A 629 1.62 -7.86 23.33
CA SER A 629 0.40 -8.66 23.36
C SER A 629 -0.14 -8.83 24.79
N ARG A 630 -1.46 -8.78 24.94
CA ARG A 630 -2.14 -9.09 26.22
C ARG A 630 -1.74 -10.46 26.78
N TYR A 631 -1.31 -11.40 25.94
CA TYR A 631 -0.85 -12.70 26.38
C TYR A 631 0.46 -12.62 27.16
N LEU A 632 1.39 -11.75 26.81
CA LEU A 632 2.60 -11.48 27.58
C LEU A 632 2.25 -10.91 28.96
N MET A 633 1.32 -9.96 28.99
CA MET A 633 0.80 -9.41 30.25
C MET A 633 0.12 -10.48 31.09
N GLN A 634 -0.68 -11.38 30.49
CA GLN A 634 -1.33 -12.48 31.21
C GLN A 634 -0.31 -13.47 31.78
N LEU A 635 0.69 -13.88 31.03
CA LEU A 635 1.76 -14.73 31.53
C LEU A 635 2.46 -14.11 32.74
N ARG A 636 2.76 -12.81 32.69
CA ARG A 636 3.47 -12.06 33.75
C ARG A 636 2.62 -11.82 34.99
N TYR A 637 1.42 -11.28 34.82
CA TYR A 637 0.62 -10.77 35.94
C TYR A 637 -0.48 -11.73 36.38
N LEU A 638 -0.97 -12.59 35.54
CA LEU A 638 -2.04 -13.53 35.86
C LEU A 638 -1.49 -14.90 36.25
N TYR A 639 -0.44 -15.36 35.57
CA TYR A 639 0.17 -16.67 35.82
C TYR A 639 1.50 -16.59 36.58
N ASN A 640 1.96 -15.38 36.93
CA ASN A 640 3.16 -15.11 37.70
C ASN A 640 4.45 -15.71 37.12
N ILE A 641 4.58 -15.77 35.81
CA ILE A 641 5.80 -16.19 35.13
C ILE A 641 6.78 -15.01 35.15
N ASP A 642 8.01 -15.22 35.59
CA ASP A 642 9.02 -14.17 35.70
C ASP A 642 9.62 -13.81 34.33
N LEU A 643 8.77 -13.26 33.43
CA LEU A 643 9.21 -12.78 32.11
C LEU A 643 10.19 -11.59 32.22
N PRO A 644 10.07 -10.64 33.16
CA PRO A 644 11.02 -9.52 33.28
C PRO A 644 12.47 -9.94 33.40
N ALA A 645 12.79 -11.01 34.10
CA ALA A 645 14.14 -11.55 34.23
C ALA A 645 14.71 -12.10 32.92
N HIS A 646 13.85 -12.43 31.96
CA HIS A 646 14.17 -13.02 30.67
C HIS A 646 13.79 -12.11 29.49
N THR A 647 13.63 -10.81 29.73
CA THR A 647 13.31 -9.83 28.70
C THR A 647 14.57 -9.16 28.18
N HIS A 648 14.80 -9.28 26.87
CA HIS A 648 15.96 -8.76 26.16
C HIS A 648 15.53 -7.61 25.26
N PHE A 649 16.15 -6.44 25.45
CA PHE A 649 15.92 -5.28 24.59
C PHE A 649 16.99 -5.26 23.49
N VAL A 650 16.56 -5.32 22.25
CA VAL A 650 17.43 -5.18 21.09
C VAL A 650 17.53 -3.71 20.73
N HIS A 651 18.74 -3.18 20.79
CA HIS A 651 19.04 -1.83 20.38
C HIS A 651 19.87 -1.88 19.11
N TYR A 652 19.44 -1.13 18.11
CA TYR A 652 20.30 -0.82 16.96
C TYR A 652 21.07 0.46 17.30
N GLU A 653 22.34 0.34 17.57
CA GLU A 653 23.21 1.50 17.60
C GLU A 653 23.50 1.86 16.13
N PRO A 654 22.92 2.93 15.59
CA PRO A 654 23.46 3.47 14.36
C PRO A 654 24.89 3.85 14.68
N GLY A 655 25.85 3.11 14.16
CA GLY A 655 27.24 3.47 14.33
C GLY A 655 27.37 4.96 14.03
N GLU A 656 28.03 5.71 14.90
CA GLU A 656 28.36 7.10 14.61
C GLU A 656 29.22 7.11 13.34
N VAL A 657 28.56 7.13 12.21
CA VAL A 657 29.23 7.50 10.96
C VAL A 657 29.54 8.97 11.14
N ALA A 658 30.73 9.26 11.62
CA ALA A 658 31.25 10.62 11.60
C ALA A 658 31.21 11.07 10.15
N VAL A 659 30.12 11.76 9.77
CA VAL A 659 29.95 12.29 8.41
C VAL A 659 31.05 13.33 8.23
N LYS A 660 32.13 12.91 7.61
CA LYS A 660 33.20 13.84 7.23
C LYS A 660 32.64 14.79 6.19
N PRO A 661 32.86 16.09 6.31
CA PRO A 661 32.50 17.04 5.28
C PRO A 661 33.05 16.58 3.92
N ILE A 662 32.18 16.54 2.93
CA ILE A 662 32.55 16.12 1.58
C ILE A 662 33.35 17.25 0.96
N GLN A 663 34.54 16.92 0.49
CA GLN A 663 35.42 17.78 -0.25
C GLN A 663 35.87 17.07 -1.54
N ILE A 664 35.79 17.78 -2.66
CA ILE A 664 36.20 17.26 -3.98
C ILE A 664 37.38 18.08 -4.48
N ASP A 665 38.50 17.45 -4.58
CA ASP A 665 39.71 18.09 -5.11
C ASP A 665 39.63 18.21 -6.64
N LYS A 666 40.23 19.28 -7.18
CA LYS A 666 40.23 19.53 -8.62
C LYS A 666 41.36 18.73 -9.29
N THR A 667 41.12 17.42 -9.41
CA THR A 667 42.01 16.53 -10.17
C THR A 667 42.12 16.95 -11.64
N PRO A 668 43.11 16.43 -12.40
CA PRO A 668 43.23 16.69 -13.84
C PRO A 668 41.96 16.34 -14.63
N ASP A 669 41.18 15.34 -14.18
CA ASP A 669 39.94 14.96 -14.80
C ASP A 669 38.83 16.02 -14.55
N VAL A 670 38.73 16.51 -13.31
CA VAL A 670 37.83 17.61 -12.97
C VAL A 670 38.16 18.87 -13.74
N MET A 671 39.47 19.18 -13.86
CA MET A 671 39.94 20.32 -14.63
C MET A 671 39.57 20.19 -16.13
N ARG A 672 39.70 18.99 -16.73
CA ARG A 672 39.27 18.74 -18.11
C ARG A 672 37.78 18.98 -18.30
N LEU A 673 36.97 18.66 -17.31
CA LEU A 673 35.53 18.93 -17.33
C LEU A 673 35.23 20.44 -17.22
N LEU A 674 35.99 21.19 -16.42
CA LEU A 674 35.91 22.64 -16.32
C LEU A 674 36.38 23.34 -17.62
N ASP A 675 37.37 22.78 -18.33
CA ASP A 675 37.90 23.35 -19.59
C ASP A 675 36.80 23.44 -20.69
N ARG A 676 35.67 22.67 -20.58
CA ARG A 676 34.51 22.83 -21.45
C ARG A 676 33.91 24.23 -21.40
N TYR A 677 34.12 24.98 -20.32
CA TYR A 677 33.61 26.34 -20.09
C TYR A 677 34.62 27.44 -20.48
N ARG A 678 35.81 27.08 -20.93
CA ARG A 678 36.79 28.05 -21.46
C ARG A 678 36.32 28.58 -22.83
N ALA A 679 36.94 29.66 -23.26
CA ALA A 679 36.76 30.22 -24.61
C ALA A 679 36.97 29.14 -25.68
N GLY A 680 36.01 29.02 -26.61
CA GLY A 680 36.00 27.95 -27.61
C GLY A 680 35.52 26.58 -27.12
N GLY A 681 35.21 26.40 -25.83
CA GLY A 681 34.65 25.17 -25.27
C GLY A 681 33.22 24.92 -25.67
N SER A 682 32.69 23.74 -25.29
CA SER A 682 31.29 23.32 -25.66
C SER A 682 30.22 23.86 -24.74
N LYS A 683 30.57 24.40 -23.58
CA LYS A 683 29.64 24.91 -22.55
C LYS A 683 29.87 26.38 -22.21
N HIS A 684 28.90 26.99 -21.58
CA HIS A 684 28.94 28.38 -21.14
C HIS A 684 28.43 28.52 -19.71
N PHE A 685 28.89 29.58 -19.02
CA PHE A 685 28.40 29.93 -17.71
C PHE A 685 27.24 30.97 -17.87
N SER A 686 26.17 30.75 -17.12
CA SER A 686 25.09 31.70 -16.93
C SER A 686 25.15 32.38 -15.57
N ALA A 687 24.36 33.40 -15.35
CA ALA A 687 24.22 34.05 -14.04
C ALA A 687 23.84 33.05 -12.94
N THR A 688 23.02 32.05 -13.27
CA THR A 688 22.59 30.97 -12.36
C THR A 688 23.77 30.11 -11.93
N ALA A 689 24.72 29.82 -12.82
CA ALA A 689 25.92 29.04 -12.47
C ALA A 689 26.73 29.71 -11.36
N PHE A 690 26.91 31.02 -11.45
CA PHE A 690 27.63 31.81 -10.44
C PHE A 690 26.87 31.97 -9.14
N LYS A 691 25.53 32.09 -9.22
CA LYS A 691 24.66 32.03 -8.04
C LYS A 691 24.83 30.74 -7.27
N ILE A 692 24.78 29.59 -7.96
CA ILE A 692 24.98 28.27 -7.36
C ILE A 692 26.38 28.13 -6.76
N TYR A 693 27.44 28.59 -7.48
CA TYR A 693 28.80 28.55 -6.96
C TYR A 693 28.99 29.37 -5.68
N ARG A 694 28.38 30.54 -5.59
CA ARG A 694 28.41 31.40 -4.39
C ARG A 694 27.68 30.77 -3.22
N ASN A 695 26.57 30.06 -3.48
CA ASN A 695 25.77 29.43 -2.45
C ASN A 695 26.42 28.14 -1.92
N CYS A 696 26.92 27.31 -2.83
CA CYS A 696 27.60 26.07 -2.47
C CYS A 696 28.49 25.60 -3.63
N THR A 697 29.80 25.55 -3.41
CA THR A 697 30.75 25.12 -4.44
C THR A 697 30.56 23.65 -4.80
N LEU A 698 30.16 22.79 -3.84
CA LEU A 698 29.87 21.38 -4.10
C LEU A 698 28.60 21.18 -4.95
N GLN A 699 27.54 21.98 -4.72
CA GLN A 699 26.36 22.01 -5.58
C GLN A 699 26.74 22.41 -7.01
N PHE A 700 27.61 23.40 -7.18
CA PHE A 700 28.13 23.79 -8.50
C PHE A 700 28.87 22.62 -9.17
N TYR A 701 29.68 21.88 -8.42
CA TYR A 701 30.36 20.69 -8.94
C TYR A 701 29.39 19.66 -9.48
N PHE A 702 28.37 19.30 -8.69
CA PHE A 702 27.35 18.33 -9.13
C PHE A 702 26.60 18.84 -10.36
N SER A 703 26.06 20.06 -10.32
CA SER A 703 25.19 20.59 -11.40
C SER A 703 25.93 20.92 -12.70
N TYR A 704 27.15 21.53 -12.61
CA TYR A 704 27.82 22.09 -13.79
C TYR A 704 29.03 21.27 -14.22
N VAL A 705 29.76 20.66 -13.29
CA VAL A 705 30.97 19.88 -13.65
C VAL A 705 30.57 18.46 -14.01
N LYS A 706 29.70 17.85 -13.20
CA LYS A 706 29.20 16.49 -13.39
C LYS A 706 27.90 16.38 -14.19
N ASP A 707 27.24 17.51 -14.46
CA ASP A 707 25.96 17.57 -15.18
C ASP A 707 24.81 16.77 -14.52
N LEU A 708 24.88 16.61 -13.18
CA LEU A 708 23.79 16.02 -12.45
C LEU A 708 22.63 17.01 -12.37
N ARG A 709 21.44 16.52 -12.66
CA ARG A 709 20.21 17.30 -12.57
C ARG A 709 19.21 16.52 -11.72
N GLU A 710 18.36 17.24 -11.05
CA GLU A 710 17.15 16.68 -10.47
C GLU A 710 16.22 16.23 -11.61
N GLU A 711 15.57 15.10 -11.44
CA GLU A 711 14.59 14.65 -12.44
C GLU A 711 13.37 15.57 -12.40
N ASP A 712 12.89 15.98 -13.57
CA ASP A 712 11.69 16.76 -13.68
C ASP A 712 10.51 15.91 -13.17
N GLU A 713 9.67 16.47 -12.30
CA GLU A 713 8.43 15.85 -11.83
C GLU A 713 7.25 16.63 -12.39
N VAL A 714 6.14 15.93 -12.65
CA VAL A 714 4.90 16.56 -13.06
C VAL A 714 4.33 17.38 -11.90
N GLN A 715 4.19 18.68 -12.12
CA GLN A 715 3.65 19.61 -11.14
C GLN A 715 2.18 19.87 -11.42
N GLU A 716 1.32 19.47 -10.50
CA GLU A 716 -0.13 19.75 -10.55
C GLU A 716 -0.45 21.17 -10.11
N GLU A 717 0.32 21.67 -9.16
CA GLU A 717 0.24 23.06 -8.70
C GLU A 717 1.27 23.89 -9.43
N MET A 718 0.86 25.09 -9.84
CA MET A 718 1.74 26.00 -10.50
C MET A 718 2.80 26.51 -9.53
N ASP A 719 4.04 26.11 -9.73
CA ASP A 719 5.14 26.69 -8.98
C ASP A 719 5.46 28.13 -9.44
N SER A 720 6.33 28.79 -8.71
CA SER A 720 6.74 30.15 -9.04
C SER A 720 7.56 30.25 -10.33
N GLY A 721 8.15 29.16 -10.80
CA GLY A 721 8.91 29.09 -12.06
C GLY A 721 7.98 29.12 -13.26
N VAL A 722 7.06 28.16 -13.37
CA VAL A 722 6.06 28.11 -14.46
C VAL A 722 5.26 29.39 -14.55
N PHE A 723 4.86 29.95 -13.39
CA PHE A 723 4.18 31.24 -13.33
C PHE A 723 5.05 32.38 -13.90
N GLY A 724 6.36 32.36 -13.60
CA GLY A 724 7.32 33.31 -14.13
C GLY A 724 7.43 33.22 -15.64
N ASP A 725 7.62 32.01 -16.17
CA ASP A 725 7.76 31.78 -17.61
C ASP A 725 6.54 32.25 -18.40
N ILE A 726 5.32 32.02 -17.87
CA ILE A 726 4.07 32.49 -18.47
C ILE A 726 4.05 34.05 -18.50
N CYS A 727 4.43 34.71 -17.41
CA CYS A 727 4.49 36.15 -17.36
C CYS A 727 5.48 36.73 -18.39
N HIS A 728 6.68 36.15 -18.52
CA HIS A 728 7.71 36.52 -19.48
C HIS A 728 7.20 36.32 -20.91
N SER A 729 6.65 35.16 -21.23
CA SER A 729 6.12 34.86 -22.57
C SER A 729 5.01 35.81 -22.99
N VAL A 730 4.06 36.11 -22.09
CA VAL A 730 2.96 37.05 -22.40
C VAL A 730 3.50 38.46 -22.62
N MET A 731 4.42 38.94 -21.78
CA MET A 731 5.04 40.28 -21.95
C MET A 731 5.83 40.38 -23.25
N GLU A 732 6.57 39.32 -23.58
CA GLU A 732 7.29 39.23 -24.86
C GLU A 732 6.33 39.30 -26.05
N LYS A 733 5.29 38.49 -26.07
CA LYS A 733 4.31 38.43 -27.16
C LYS A 733 3.61 39.77 -27.36
N LEU A 734 3.27 40.47 -26.28
CA LEU A 734 2.65 41.80 -26.35
C LEU A 734 3.59 42.88 -26.90
N TYR A 735 4.87 42.84 -26.53
CA TYR A 735 5.83 43.85 -26.90
C TYR A 735 6.61 43.58 -28.20
N ARG A 736 6.69 42.31 -28.65
CA ARG A 736 7.46 41.93 -29.85
C ARG A 736 7.10 42.73 -31.12
N PRO A 737 5.80 43.06 -31.43
CA PRO A 737 5.42 43.88 -32.59
C PRO A 737 5.85 45.34 -32.49
N LEU A 738 6.27 45.78 -31.30
CA LEU A 738 6.54 47.18 -30.98
C LEU A 738 8.03 47.49 -30.85
N VAL A 739 8.89 46.45 -30.96
CA VAL A 739 10.34 46.62 -30.88
C VAL A 739 10.85 47.58 -31.95
N GLY A 740 11.71 48.52 -31.56
CA GLY A 740 12.29 49.56 -32.42
C GLY A 740 11.43 50.82 -32.61
N LYS A 741 10.22 50.85 -32.05
CA LYS A 741 9.31 52.01 -32.13
C LYS A 741 9.39 52.83 -30.86
N ASP A 742 9.20 54.16 -30.97
CA ASP A 742 9.04 55.08 -29.83
C ASP A 742 7.59 55.02 -29.35
N LEU A 743 7.37 54.44 -28.19
CA LEU A 743 6.03 54.22 -27.63
C LEU A 743 5.62 55.43 -26.77
N GLN A 744 4.50 56.01 -27.13
CA GLN A 744 3.85 57.06 -26.33
C GLN A 744 2.93 56.40 -25.28
N SER A 745 2.61 57.16 -24.22
CA SER A 745 1.84 56.67 -23.07
C SER A 745 0.47 56.11 -23.46
N ASP A 746 -0.19 56.75 -24.45
CA ASP A 746 -1.50 56.35 -24.95
C ASP A 746 -1.48 54.98 -25.65
N VAL A 747 -0.45 54.68 -26.41
CA VAL A 747 -0.28 53.39 -27.08
C VAL A 747 -0.20 52.24 -26.04
N ILE A 748 0.63 52.44 -25.02
CA ILE A 748 0.80 51.41 -23.96
C ILE A 748 -0.48 51.26 -23.12
N ARG A 749 -1.15 52.38 -22.80
CA ARG A 749 -2.43 52.36 -22.08
C ARG A 749 -3.55 51.66 -22.87
N ASN A 750 -3.58 51.86 -24.20
CA ASN A 750 -4.54 51.15 -25.04
C ASN A 750 -4.34 49.64 -24.99
N ILE A 751 -3.10 49.17 -25.04
CA ILE A 751 -2.79 47.75 -24.85
C ILE A 751 -3.25 47.27 -23.47
N ALA A 752 -2.92 48.00 -22.39
CA ALA A 752 -3.32 47.66 -21.03
C ALA A 752 -4.84 47.67 -20.81
N SER A 753 -5.61 48.41 -21.63
CA SER A 753 -7.07 48.50 -21.57
C SER A 753 -7.78 47.35 -22.29
N ASP A 754 -7.12 46.66 -23.23
CA ASP A 754 -7.66 45.51 -23.94
C ASP A 754 -7.53 44.21 -23.08
N VAL A 755 -8.34 44.19 -22.02
CA VAL A 755 -8.35 43.10 -21.05
C VAL A 755 -8.66 41.75 -21.71
N THR A 756 -9.56 41.75 -22.71
CA THR A 756 -9.98 40.53 -23.39
C THR A 756 -8.83 39.91 -24.19
N HIS A 757 -8.08 40.73 -24.90
CA HIS A 757 -6.91 40.25 -25.65
C HIS A 757 -5.82 39.70 -24.72
N ILE A 758 -5.50 40.40 -23.62
CA ILE A 758 -4.52 39.96 -22.62
C ILE A 758 -4.99 38.66 -21.98
N TYR A 759 -6.28 38.55 -21.62
CA TYR A 759 -6.85 37.37 -20.99
C TYR A 759 -6.74 36.12 -21.91
N ASN A 760 -7.11 36.29 -23.18
CA ASN A 760 -7.01 35.15 -24.14
C ASN A 760 -5.55 34.70 -24.28
N MET A 761 -4.62 35.64 -24.43
CA MET A 761 -3.19 35.35 -24.58
C MET A 761 -2.63 34.62 -23.32
N VAL A 762 -3.01 35.09 -22.13
CA VAL A 762 -2.65 34.44 -20.88
C VAL A 762 -3.23 33.04 -20.82
N CYS A 763 -4.51 32.85 -21.16
CA CYS A 763 -5.14 31.53 -21.14
C CYS A 763 -4.49 30.57 -22.14
N ASP A 764 -4.09 31.06 -23.31
CA ASP A 764 -3.41 30.23 -24.32
C ASP A 764 -2.03 29.78 -23.82
N GLU A 765 -1.25 30.66 -23.17
CA GLU A 765 0.01 30.29 -22.54
C GLU A 765 -0.19 29.25 -21.42
N PHE A 766 -1.20 29.44 -20.57
CA PHE A 766 -1.51 28.47 -19.54
C PHE A 766 -1.86 27.09 -20.10
N ARG A 767 -2.67 27.05 -21.18
CA ARG A 767 -3.03 25.79 -21.85
C ARG A 767 -1.82 25.12 -22.46
N GLU A 768 -0.95 25.89 -23.09
CA GLU A 768 0.28 25.39 -23.68
C GLU A 768 1.24 24.81 -22.64
N GLN A 769 1.51 25.56 -21.57
CA GLN A 769 2.44 25.17 -20.51
C GLN A 769 1.93 23.98 -19.68
N LEU A 770 0.62 23.93 -19.41
CA LEU A 770 0.03 22.87 -18.62
C LEU A 770 -0.44 21.67 -19.46
N GLY A 771 -0.45 21.80 -20.80
CA GLY A 771 -0.92 20.74 -21.69
C GLY A 771 -2.42 20.41 -21.56
N VAL A 772 -3.26 21.43 -21.24
CA VAL A 772 -4.70 21.25 -21.04
C VAL A 772 -5.53 22.00 -22.05
N THR A 773 -6.73 21.48 -22.32
CA THR A 773 -7.70 22.13 -23.25
C THR A 773 -8.52 23.23 -22.53
N GLU A 774 -8.85 23.03 -21.26
CA GLU A 774 -9.63 23.95 -20.45
C GLU A 774 -8.97 24.26 -19.12
N LEU A 775 -9.03 25.54 -18.72
CA LEU A 775 -8.58 25.99 -17.41
C LEU A 775 -9.75 25.97 -16.42
N THR A 776 -9.58 25.29 -15.30
CA THR A 776 -10.58 25.15 -14.23
C THR A 776 -9.98 25.46 -12.86
N GLY A 777 -10.82 25.80 -11.90
CA GLY A 777 -10.42 25.95 -10.50
C GLY A 777 -9.25 26.94 -10.30
N TYR A 778 -8.18 26.45 -9.66
CA TYR A 778 -7.00 27.24 -9.30
C TYR A 778 -6.28 27.85 -10.51
N HIS A 779 -6.17 27.13 -11.63
CA HIS A 779 -5.50 27.61 -12.84
C HIS A 779 -6.21 28.84 -13.45
N ARG A 780 -7.54 28.85 -13.39
CA ARG A 780 -8.33 30.01 -13.85
C ARG A 780 -8.09 31.25 -12.96
N LEU A 781 -8.05 31.05 -11.64
CA LEU A 781 -7.72 32.10 -10.69
C LEU A 781 -6.32 32.68 -10.92
N MET A 782 -5.36 31.81 -11.21
CA MET A 782 -3.99 32.19 -11.51
C MET A 782 -3.89 32.96 -12.84
N ALA A 783 -4.65 32.54 -13.87
CA ALA A 783 -4.74 33.29 -15.12
C ALA A 783 -5.29 34.71 -14.90
N ASP A 784 -6.37 34.87 -14.14
CA ASP A 784 -6.94 36.19 -13.79
C ASP A 784 -5.92 37.07 -13.05
N THR A 785 -5.15 36.45 -12.13
CA THR A 785 -4.08 37.11 -11.39
C THR A 785 -2.95 37.58 -12.33
N THR A 786 -2.54 36.71 -13.26
CA THR A 786 -1.52 37.04 -14.29
C THR A 786 -1.94 38.20 -15.15
N VAL A 787 -3.20 38.25 -15.61
CA VAL A 787 -3.75 39.39 -16.35
C VAL A 787 -3.58 40.70 -15.58
N SER A 788 -3.87 40.68 -14.27
CA SER A 788 -3.70 41.83 -13.41
C SER A 788 -2.24 42.29 -13.32
N TYR A 789 -1.28 41.36 -13.21
CA TYR A 789 0.15 41.68 -13.15
C TYR A 789 0.68 42.21 -14.48
N VAL A 790 0.29 41.64 -15.62
CA VAL A 790 0.64 42.13 -16.94
C VAL A 790 0.12 43.57 -17.14
N ARG A 791 -1.14 43.82 -16.77
CA ARG A 791 -1.73 45.17 -16.86
C ARG A 791 -1.03 46.19 -15.99
N ASN A 792 -0.68 45.83 -14.75
CA ASN A 792 0.05 46.71 -13.84
C ASN A 792 1.45 47.03 -14.40
N THR A 793 2.14 46.09 -15.00
CA THR A 793 3.42 46.27 -15.68
C THR A 793 3.29 47.26 -16.84
N LEU A 794 2.29 47.08 -17.71
CA LEU A 794 2.01 48.00 -18.82
C LEU A 794 1.66 49.41 -18.33
N GLN A 795 0.90 49.56 -17.25
CA GLN A 795 0.57 50.84 -16.65
C GLN A 795 1.82 51.56 -16.10
N HIS A 796 2.72 50.80 -15.44
CA HIS A 796 4.00 51.35 -15.01
C HIS A 796 4.83 51.85 -16.22
N ASP A 797 4.92 51.05 -17.28
CA ASP A 797 5.66 51.40 -18.48
C ASP A 797 5.07 52.60 -19.20
N ALA A 798 3.75 52.78 -19.18
CA ALA A 798 3.10 53.99 -19.72
C ALA A 798 3.54 55.29 -19.00
N GLY A 799 3.93 55.19 -17.72
CA GLY A 799 4.51 56.29 -16.94
C GLY A 799 5.97 56.62 -17.30
N LEU A 800 6.64 55.81 -18.08
CA LEU A 800 8.02 55.99 -18.54
C LEU A 800 8.13 56.63 -19.91
N SER A 801 7.00 56.95 -20.55
CA SER A 801 6.95 57.48 -21.92
C SER A 801 7.77 58.78 -22.09
N PRO A 802 8.44 58.98 -23.24
CA PRO A 802 8.56 58.04 -24.35
C PRO A 802 9.47 56.83 -24.04
N LEU A 803 8.99 55.62 -24.40
CA LEU A 803 9.67 54.36 -24.19
C LEU A 803 10.02 53.73 -25.53
N ARG A 804 11.28 53.36 -25.73
CA ARG A 804 11.73 52.64 -26.93
C ARG A 804 12.26 51.27 -26.56
N LEU A 805 11.56 50.21 -26.97
CA LEU A 805 12.01 48.83 -26.81
C LEU A 805 13.12 48.52 -27.82
N VAL A 806 14.25 48.02 -27.36
CA VAL A 806 15.41 47.71 -28.19
C VAL A 806 15.51 46.20 -28.45
N ALA A 807 15.36 45.40 -27.41
CA ALA A 807 15.41 43.96 -27.52
C ALA A 807 14.56 43.30 -26.42
N LEU A 808 14.03 42.08 -26.71
CA LEU A 808 13.26 41.23 -25.81
C LEU A 808 13.77 39.80 -25.91
N GLU A 809 13.90 39.10 -24.78
CA GLU A 809 14.36 37.71 -24.65
C GLU A 809 15.63 37.48 -25.50
N GLN A 810 16.57 38.39 -25.40
CA GLN A 810 17.76 38.37 -26.24
C GLN A 810 18.87 37.55 -25.61
N SER A 811 19.20 36.39 -26.23
CA SER A 811 20.34 35.56 -25.84
C SER A 811 21.61 36.06 -26.49
N GLU A 812 22.66 36.28 -25.69
CA GLU A 812 23.98 36.69 -26.15
C GLU A 812 25.07 35.80 -25.56
N HIS A 813 26.04 35.45 -26.39
CA HIS A 813 27.19 34.64 -26.03
C HIS A 813 28.46 35.39 -26.36
N PHE A 814 29.47 35.35 -25.45
CA PHE A 814 30.79 35.92 -25.74
C PHE A 814 31.86 35.27 -24.87
N ASP A 815 33.09 35.40 -25.31
CA ASP A 815 34.27 34.91 -24.57
C ASP A 815 34.84 36.10 -23.77
N TYR A 816 34.89 35.94 -22.44
CA TYR A 816 35.36 36.97 -21.51
C TYR A 816 36.73 36.61 -20.98
N GLU A 817 37.70 37.53 -21.19
CA GLU A 817 39.06 37.40 -20.64
C GLU A 817 39.07 37.78 -19.14
N VAL A 818 39.29 36.81 -18.28
CA VAL A 818 39.38 36.97 -16.81
C VAL A 818 40.76 37.44 -16.41
N SER A 819 41.77 36.81 -16.95
CA SER A 819 43.20 37.13 -16.77
C SER A 819 44.01 36.60 -17.98
N PRO A 820 45.23 37.03 -18.18
CA PRO A 820 46.11 36.48 -19.23
C PRO A 820 46.16 34.96 -19.17
N GLY A 821 45.66 34.31 -20.22
CA GLY A 821 45.58 32.84 -20.34
C GLY A 821 44.33 32.18 -19.75
N LEU A 822 43.42 32.93 -19.13
CA LEU A 822 42.13 32.43 -18.65
C LEU A 822 40.98 33.22 -19.25
N SER A 823 40.37 32.65 -20.27
CA SER A 823 39.14 33.20 -20.87
C SER A 823 38.01 32.16 -20.72
N ILE A 824 36.82 32.63 -20.38
CA ILE A 824 35.63 31.78 -20.18
C ILE A 824 34.53 32.19 -21.17
N ARG A 825 33.63 31.21 -21.45
CA ARG A 825 32.44 31.46 -22.26
C ARG A 825 31.27 31.81 -21.35
N LEU A 826 30.71 32.98 -21.59
CA LEU A 826 29.49 33.48 -20.88
C LEU A 826 28.29 33.48 -21.79
N MET A 827 27.13 33.23 -21.18
CA MET A 827 25.81 33.41 -21.82
C MET A 827 24.89 34.22 -20.89
N GLY A 828 24.18 35.16 -21.47
CA GLY A 828 23.12 35.92 -20.81
C GLY A 828 21.89 35.99 -21.68
N ILE A 829 20.73 35.94 -21.06
CA ILE A 829 19.44 36.21 -21.68
C ILE A 829 18.91 37.49 -21.06
N TYR A 830 18.74 38.50 -21.89
CA TYR A 830 18.15 39.77 -21.44
C TYR A 830 16.65 39.70 -21.65
N ASP A 831 15.85 39.72 -20.58
CA ASP A 831 14.39 39.73 -20.69
C ASP A 831 13.94 40.92 -21.51
N ARG A 832 14.48 42.10 -21.19
CA ARG A 832 14.18 43.34 -21.93
C ARG A 832 15.32 44.35 -21.86
N ILE A 833 15.60 44.97 -23.00
CA ILE A 833 16.47 46.13 -23.14
C ILE A 833 15.63 47.26 -23.72
N ASP A 834 15.62 48.44 -23.07
CA ASP A 834 14.86 49.59 -23.51
C ASP A 834 15.59 50.91 -23.27
N MET A 835 15.08 51.98 -23.93
CA MET A 835 15.48 53.38 -23.68
C MET A 835 14.29 54.14 -23.11
N ALA A 836 14.46 54.69 -21.92
CA ALA A 836 13.49 55.56 -21.29
C ALA A 836 14.17 56.72 -20.55
N ARG A 837 13.61 57.93 -20.62
CA ARG A 837 14.10 59.10 -19.91
C ARG A 837 15.61 59.37 -20.15
N GLY A 838 16.12 59.06 -21.35
CA GLY A 838 17.51 59.26 -21.73
C GLY A 838 18.49 58.24 -21.16
N ALA A 839 18.04 57.16 -20.53
CA ALA A 839 18.83 56.07 -20.04
C ALA A 839 18.60 54.77 -20.84
N LEU A 840 19.65 54.01 -21.05
CA LEU A 840 19.59 52.62 -21.51
C LEU A 840 19.33 51.71 -20.29
N ARG A 841 18.28 50.90 -20.36
CA ARG A 841 17.80 50.11 -19.21
C ARG A 841 17.88 48.62 -19.53
N ILE A 842 18.38 47.90 -18.57
CA ILE A 842 18.29 46.44 -18.51
C ILE A 842 17.16 46.15 -17.51
N VAL A 843 16.08 45.53 -17.99
CA VAL A 843 14.92 45.20 -17.16
C VAL A 843 14.82 43.68 -17.10
N ASP A 844 14.71 43.14 -15.87
CA ASP A 844 14.55 41.76 -15.58
C ASP A 844 13.28 41.55 -14.74
N TYR A 845 12.39 40.66 -15.19
CA TYR A 845 11.11 40.42 -14.55
C TYR A 845 11.24 39.40 -13.42
N LYS A 846 10.67 39.72 -12.26
CA LYS A 846 10.69 38.83 -11.08
C LYS A 846 9.28 38.62 -10.54
N THR A 847 8.91 37.38 -10.46
CA THR A 847 7.64 36.93 -9.85
C THR A 847 7.76 36.65 -8.36
N SER A 848 8.97 36.54 -7.84
CA SER A 848 9.29 36.38 -6.41
C SER A 848 8.97 37.63 -5.59
N SER A 849 8.70 37.49 -4.29
CA SER A 849 8.57 38.61 -3.38
C SER A 849 9.92 39.30 -3.19
N PRO A 850 9.99 40.65 -3.32
CA PRO A 850 11.25 41.37 -3.15
C PRO A 850 11.76 41.21 -1.71
N LYS A 851 13.04 40.88 -1.57
CA LYS A 851 13.74 41.02 -0.28
C LYS A 851 13.96 42.54 -0.09
N ASN A 852 13.58 43.06 1.07
CA ASN A 852 13.44 44.48 1.37
C ASN A 852 14.69 45.35 1.20
N LYS A 853 15.87 44.82 0.84
CA LYS A 853 17.09 45.58 0.53
C LYS A 853 17.92 44.81 -0.50
N LEU A 854 17.84 45.21 -1.74
CA LEU A 854 18.77 44.76 -2.78
C LEU A 854 20.10 45.49 -2.54
N ARG A 855 21.10 44.81 -2.00
CA ARG A 855 22.46 45.35 -1.80
C ARG A 855 23.41 44.71 -2.81
N LEU A 856 24.16 45.54 -3.51
CA LEU A 856 25.27 45.07 -4.34
C LEU A 856 26.51 44.80 -3.47
N PRO A 857 27.21 43.74 -3.71
CA PRO A 857 27.00 42.63 -4.65
C PRO A 857 26.29 41.42 -4.03
N ALA A 858 25.58 41.60 -2.92
CA ALA A 858 25.13 40.54 -2.04
C ALA A 858 23.84 39.82 -2.50
N SER A 859 22.96 40.50 -3.30
CA SER A 859 21.75 39.82 -3.79
C SER A 859 22.00 39.10 -5.13
N ASP A 860 21.37 37.95 -5.34
CA ASP A 860 21.51 37.15 -6.56
C ASP A 860 20.90 37.85 -7.78
N GLU A 861 19.77 38.54 -7.59
CA GLU A 861 19.10 39.30 -8.66
C GLU A 861 19.95 40.53 -9.08
N ALA A 862 20.56 41.24 -8.12
CA ALA A 862 21.47 42.33 -8.42
C ALA A 862 22.74 41.84 -9.16
N PHE A 863 23.28 40.69 -8.76
CA PHE A 863 24.41 40.05 -9.45
C PHE A 863 24.08 39.76 -10.92
N GLN A 864 22.91 39.25 -11.21
CA GLN A 864 22.45 38.95 -12.57
C GLN A 864 22.41 40.21 -13.45
N VAL A 865 21.81 41.29 -12.96
CA VAL A 865 21.70 42.56 -13.70
C VAL A 865 23.10 43.21 -13.87
N MET A 866 23.97 43.15 -12.85
CA MET A 866 25.34 43.66 -12.97
C MET A 866 26.15 42.83 -13.99
N LEU A 867 26.02 41.51 -14.01
CA LEU A 867 26.66 40.66 -15.01
C LEU A 867 26.19 41.06 -16.44
N TYR A 868 24.90 41.24 -16.60
CA TYR A 868 24.32 41.67 -17.88
C TYR A 868 24.80 43.11 -18.28
N GLY A 869 24.95 44.00 -17.31
CA GLY A 869 25.55 45.32 -17.54
C GLY A 869 27.01 45.23 -17.98
N MET A 870 27.79 44.39 -17.35
CA MET A 870 29.18 44.12 -17.74
C MET A 870 29.25 43.57 -19.18
N MET A 871 28.41 42.58 -19.48
CA MET A 871 28.32 41.98 -20.81
C MET A 871 27.99 43.04 -21.87
N MET A 872 26.99 43.87 -21.60
CA MET A 872 26.52 44.93 -22.51
C MET A 872 27.59 45.96 -22.79
N LEU A 873 28.35 46.38 -21.76
CA LEU A 873 29.42 47.38 -21.94
C LEU A 873 30.61 46.83 -22.73
N LYS A 874 30.93 45.54 -22.55
CA LYS A 874 32.05 44.91 -23.25
C LYS A 874 31.72 44.41 -24.64
N TYR A 875 30.55 43.86 -24.79
CA TYR A 875 30.06 43.22 -26.02
C TYR A 875 28.62 43.65 -26.28
N PRO A 876 28.41 44.88 -26.84
CA PRO A 876 27.06 45.38 -27.09
C PRO A 876 26.25 44.45 -28.00
N PRO A 877 24.97 44.06 -27.61
CA PRO A 877 24.08 43.29 -28.46
C PRO A 877 23.91 43.91 -29.85
N ARG A 878 23.79 43.04 -30.87
CA ARG A 878 23.66 43.50 -32.28
C ARG A 878 22.48 44.47 -32.49
N GLN A 879 21.41 44.35 -31.69
CA GLN A 879 20.24 45.22 -31.74
C GLN A 879 20.59 46.65 -31.33
N LEU A 880 21.44 46.84 -30.32
CA LEU A 880 21.92 48.18 -29.95
C LEU A 880 22.76 48.79 -31.06
N LEU A 881 23.64 48.00 -31.69
CA LEU A 881 24.43 48.49 -32.85
C LEU A 881 23.55 48.90 -34.02
N ARG A 882 22.51 48.13 -34.34
CA ARG A 882 21.53 48.44 -35.38
C ARG A 882 20.74 49.68 -35.02
N ALA A 883 20.39 49.88 -33.77
CA ALA A 883 19.69 51.03 -33.25
C ALA A 883 20.60 52.30 -33.15
N ARG A 884 21.93 52.13 -33.42
CA ARG A 884 22.96 53.16 -33.25
C ARG A 884 23.05 53.70 -31.80
N ILE A 885 22.83 52.82 -30.82
CA ILE A 885 22.94 53.13 -29.39
C ILE A 885 24.27 52.54 -28.90
N ASP A 886 25.09 53.40 -28.38
CA ASP A 886 26.36 53.03 -27.76
C ASP A 886 26.18 53.03 -26.24
N PRO A 887 26.25 51.84 -25.57
CA PRO A 887 26.12 51.74 -24.12
C PRO A 887 27.14 52.53 -23.32
N ALA A 888 28.31 52.79 -23.89
CA ALA A 888 29.37 53.58 -23.26
C ALA A 888 28.99 55.09 -23.16
N ASN A 889 28.16 55.58 -24.10
CA ASN A 889 27.72 56.97 -24.19
C ASN A 889 26.34 57.23 -23.57
N CYS A 890 25.67 56.22 -23.05
CA CYS A 890 24.36 56.35 -22.42
C CYS A 890 24.49 56.07 -20.92
N ARG A 891 23.65 56.67 -20.09
CA ARG A 891 23.49 56.25 -18.70
C ARG A 891 22.88 54.83 -18.72
N LEU A 892 23.51 53.87 -18.03
CA LEU A 892 23.10 52.49 -17.99
C LEU A 892 22.42 52.18 -16.65
N GLU A 893 21.15 51.87 -16.67
CA GLU A 893 20.35 51.56 -15.48
C GLU A 893 19.96 50.08 -15.44
N GLY A 894 19.93 49.48 -14.23
CA GLY A 894 19.44 48.14 -13.97
C GLY A 894 18.14 48.17 -13.20
N HIS A 895 17.15 47.47 -13.69
CA HIS A 895 15.82 47.43 -13.12
C HIS A 895 15.34 46.00 -12.85
N LEU A 896 14.77 45.75 -11.68
CA LEU A 896 14.09 44.52 -11.30
C LEU A 896 12.59 44.80 -11.19
N TYR A 897 11.84 44.22 -12.11
CA TYR A 897 10.41 44.38 -12.17
C TYR A 897 9.71 43.29 -11.35
N HIS A 898 9.42 43.58 -10.08
CA HIS A 898 8.65 42.70 -9.19
C HIS A 898 7.17 42.77 -9.53
N VAL A 899 6.73 42.00 -10.51
CA VAL A 899 5.39 42.09 -11.12
C VAL A 899 4.22 41.97 -10.13
N ARG A 900 4.43 41.30 -9.01
CA ARG A 900 3.43 41.18 -7.93
C ARG A 900 3.25 42.44 -7.09
N ARG A 901 4.16 43.42 -7.15
CA ARG A 901 4.21 44.61 -6.28
C ARG A 901 4.30 45.94 -7.00
N PHE A 902 3.96 46.03 -8.26
CA PHE A 902 3.94 47.33 -8.98
C PHE A 902 2.97 48.36 -8.39
N THR A 903 1.96 47.92 -7.65
CA THR A 903 1.01 48.81 -6.98
C THR A 903 1.52 49.34 -5.63
N ASP A 904 2.63 48.81 -5.11
CA ASP A 904 3.25 49.26 -3.87
C ASP A 904 4.30 50.36 -4.15
N PRO A 905 3.99 51.63 -3.80
CA PRO A 905 4.88 52.75 -4.08
C PRO A 905 6.20 52.70 -3.29
N THR A 906 6.33 51.80 -2.33
CA THR A 906 7.54 51.66 -1.50
C THR A 906 8.58 50.75 -2.15
N VAL A 907 8.24 50.03 -3.21
CA VAL A 907 9.11 49.12 -3.93
C VAL A 907 9.73 49.82 -5.12
N SER A 908 11.02 50.18 -5.01
CA SER A 908 11.78 50.69 -6.15
C SER A 908 12.09 49.59 -7.15
N THR A 909 11.98 49.91 -8.45
CA THR A 909 12.43 49.03 -9.54
C THR A 909 13.93 49.13 -9.79
N SER A 910 14.59 50.20 -9.35
CA SER A 910 16.03 50.40 -9.53
C SER A 910 16.85 49.58 -8.53
N LEU A 911 18.03 49.14 -8.93
CA LEU A 911 18.98 48.56 -8.00
C LEU A 911 19.38 49.60 -6.94
N THR A 912 19.54 49.14 -5.68
CA THR A 912 19.97 49.97 -4.56
C THR A 912 21.31 49.55 -4.04
N GLY A 913 22.23 50.51 -3.89
CA GLY A 913 23.51 50.33 -3.22
C GLY A 913 23.45 50.77 -1.74
N GLU A 914 24.59 50.88 -1.07
CA GLU A 914 24.69 51.31 0.34
C GLU A 914 24.26 52.79 0.51
N GLU A 915 24.45 53.63 -0.50
CA GLU A 915 24.15 55.08 -0.50
C GLU A 915 22.78 55.42 -1.10
N GLY A 916 21.93 54.47 -1.46
CA GLY A 916 20.64 54.65 -2.06
C GLY A 916 20.51 53.99 -3.45
N GLU A 917 19.65 54.55 -4.33
CA GLU A 917 19.41 54.00 -5.69
C GLU A 917 20.69 54.14 -6.56
N LEU A 918 21.06 53.04 -7.23
CA LEU A 918 22.16 53.06 -8.22
C LEU A 918 21.68 53.59 -9.54
N ARG A 919 22.01 54.85 -9.82
CA ARG A 919 21.54 55.56 -11.02
C ARG A 919 22.28 55.19 -12.29
N ASP A 920 23.52 54.69 -12.16
CA ASP A 920 24.30 54.22 -13.30
C ASP A 920 25.08 52.97 -12.86
N LEU A 921 24.92 51.84 -13.56
CA LEU A 921 25.64 50.59 -13.25
C LEU A 921 27.15 50.76 -13.37
N ARG A 922 27.64 51.70 -14.18
CA ARG A 922 29.09 51.94 -14.38
C ARG A 922 29.78 52.38 -13.10
N ASP A 923 29.09 53.03 -12.18
CA ASP A 923 29.65 53.49 -10.92
C ASP A 923 30.17 52.33 -10.03
N LYS A 924 29.52 51.18 -10.11
CA LYS A 924 29.88 49.96 -9.36
C LYS A 924 30.53 48.87 -10.24
N MET A 925 30.69 49.08 -11.51
CA MET A 925 31.23 48.10 -12.45
C MET A 925 32.65 47.64 -12.16
N PRO A 926 33.63 48.57 -11.81
CA PRO A 926 34.98 48.14 -11.50
C PRO A 926 35.07 47.23 -10.29
N GLU A 927 34.30 47.52 -9.24
CA GLU A 927 34.20 46.70 -8.02
C GLU A 927 33.58 45.31 -8.33
N PHE A 928 32.52 45.31 -9.15
CA PHE A 928 31.88 44.08 -9.59
C PHE A 928 32.81 43.21 -10.47
N GLU A 929 33.50 43.79 -11.45
CA GLU A 929 34.42 43.09 -12.32
C GLU A 929 35.58 42.46 -11.53
N GLN A 930 36.10 43.15 -10.52
CA GLN A 930 37.17 42.62 -9.69
C GLN A 930 36.67 41.37 -8.93
N MET A 931 35.56 41.49 -8.25
CA MET A 931 34.93 40.36 -7.52
C MET A 931 34.64 39.18 -8.48
N PHE A 932 34.09 39.45 -9.66
CA PHE A 932 33.79 38.45 -10.67
C PHE A 932 35.05 37.71 -11.15
N ARG A 933 36.13 38.43 -11.43
CA ARG A 933 37.43 37.86 -11.83
C ARG A 933 38.01 36.97 -10.73
N GLU A 934 37.97 37.40 -9.48
CA GLU A 934 38.43 36.65 -8.34
C GLU A 934 37.64 35.34 -8.20
N MET A 935 36.31 35.40 -8.33
CA MET A 935 35.44 34.22 -8.26
C MET A 935 35.76 33.23 -9.37
N VAL A 936 35.89 33.66 -10.61
CA VAL A 936 36.20 32.80 -11.75
C VAL A 936 37.60 32.18 -11.58
N THR A 937 38.56 32.98 -11.14
CA THR A 937 39.91 32.47 -10.86
C THR A 937 39.84 31.33 -9.85
N ARG A 938 39.05 31.44 -8.78
CA ARG A 938 38.85 30.34 -7.80
C ARG A 938 38.18 29.12 -8.41
N ILE A 939 37.25 29.27 -9.37
CA ILE A 939 36.63 28.12 -10.07
C ILE A 939 37.71 27.30 -10.80
N PHE A 940 38.70 27.96 -11.43
CA PHE A 940 39.74 27.30 -12.21
C PHE A 940 41.05 27.08 -11.45
N ASP A 941 41.15 27.47 -10.18
CA ASP A 941 42.31 27.21 -9.34
C ASP A 941 42.30 25.74 -8.87
N PRO A 942 43.31 24.94 -9.27
CA PRO A 942 43.43 23.54 -8.85
C PRO A 942 43.60 23.34 -7.33
N ALA A 943 44.13 24.35 -6.63
CA ALA A 943 44.41 24.27 -5.21
C ALA A 943 43.16 24.52 -4.35
N THR A 944 42.11 25.07 -4.93
CA THR A 944 40.86 25.38 -4.23
C THR A 944 39.81 24.28 -4.48
N PRO A 945 39.55 23.38 -3.52
CA PRO A 945 38.57 22.30 -3.71
C PRO A 945 37.10 22.79 -3.71
N PHE A 946 36.20 21.93 -4.19
CA PHE A 946 34.77 22.11 -3.99
C PHE A 946 34.35 21.56 -2.62
N THR A 947 33.69 22.37 -1.82
CA THR A 947 33.33 22.07 -0.43
C THR A 947 31.86 22.29 -0.17
N GLN A 948 31.34 21.64 0.87
CA GLN A 948 29.98 21.88 1.36
C GLN A 948 29.86 23.27 1.97
N ALA A 949 28.75 23.94 1.71
CA ALA A 949 28.39 25.21 2.34
C ALA A 949 27.79 25.02 3.75
N ASP A 950 27.38 26.12 4.41
CA ASP A 950 26.63 26.07 5.65
C ASP A 950 25.30 25.31 5.48
N LYS A 951 24.86 24.59 6.52
CA LYS A 951 23.62 23.79 6.48
C LYS A 951 22.38 24.57 6.07
N LYS A 952 22.30 25.87 6.42
CA LYS A 952 21.17 26.74 6.02
C LYS A 952 20.99 26.84 4.50
N ASN A 953 22.04 26.62 3.71
CA ASN A 953 21.99 26.66 2.24
C ASN A 953 21.49 25.34 1.65
N CYS A 954 21.31 24.29 2.47
CA CYS A 954 20.88 22.96 2.03
C CYS A 954 19.35 22.80 1.99
N LEU A 955 18.56 23.73 2.53
CA LEU A 955 17.10 23.61 2.69
C LEU A 955 16.36 23.30 1.37
N TYR A 956 16.83 23.87 0.26
CA TYR A 956 16.26 23.68 -1.08
C TYR A 956 17.29 23.11 -2.06
N CYS A 957 18.28 22.39 -1.58
CA CYS A 957 19.33 21.82 -2.44
C CYS A 957 18.90 20.41 -2.89
N PRO A 958 18.89 20.11 -4.21
CA PRO A 958 18.50 18.78 -4.72
C PRO A 958 19.53 17.69 -4.39
N PHE A 959 20.71 18.03 -3.90
CA PHE A 959 21.80 17.08 -3.61
C PHE A 959 21.99 16.80 -2.12
N THR A 960 21.00 17.02 -1.28
CA THR A 960 21.09 16.78 0.17
C THR A 960 21.45 15.34 0.49
N ASP A 961 20.89 14.38 -0.25
CA ASP A 961 21.14 12.96 -0.07
C ASP A 961 22.59 12.59 -0.45
N LEU A 962 23.09 13.10 -1.59
CA LEU A 962 24.47 12.93 -1.99
C LEU A 962 25.45 13.57 -0.99
N CYS A 963 25.03 14.68 -0.39
CA CYS A 963 25.81 15.39 0.61
C CYS A 963 25.67 14.82 2.02
N GLN A 964 24.78 13.83 2.25
CA GLN A 964 24.42 13.27 3.55
C GLN A 964 24.04 14.36 4.58
N ARG A 965 23.35 15.40 4.11
CA ARG A 965 22.88 16.53 4.90
C ARG A 965 21.37 16.66 4.80
N PHE A 966 20.68 15.77 5.49
CA PHE A 966 19.23 15.87 5.58
C PHE A 966 18.84 17.16 6.31
N PRO A 967 17.96 18.00 5.74
CA PRO A 967 17.36 19.07 6.49
C PRO A 967 16.67 18.45 7.70
N ARG A 968 17.00 18.89 8.90
CA ARG A 968 16.19 18.52 10.06
C ARG A 968 14.81 19.10 9.83
N GLU A 969 13.81 18.28 9.85
CA GLU A 969 12.43 18.73 9.99
C GLU A 969 12.37 19.61 11.25
N PHE A 970 12.01 20.89 11.06
CA PHE A 970 11.80 21.83 12.13
C PHE A 970 10.34 21.75 12.60
#